data_16c48396a3aca0b700309a6cc9e0736a
#
_entry.id   16c48396a3aca0b700309a6cc9e0736a
#
_cell.length_a   1.000
_cell.length_b   1.000
_cell.length_c   1.000
_cell.angle_alpha   90.00
_cell.angle_beta   90.00
_cell.angle_gamma   90.00
#
_symmetry.space_group_name_H-M   'P 1'
#
loop_
_entity.id
_entity.type
_entity.pdbx_description
1 polymer ?
#
loop_
_entity_poly.entity_id
_entity_poly.type
_entity_poly.pdbx_seq_one_letter_code
_entity_poly.pdbx_strand_id
1 'polypeptide(L)'
;MSDHIQEKKHRSEQHEVNNWPTYNPQAIEPKWQQRWEKDGLYIAHDANDKQKYYCMDFFPYPSGDGLHVGHCRNYIPTDVLSRYKRMQGYNVLHPMGWDAFGEPTEQFAVTHGIQPRETTDRNTANFRRQMTIIGTSYDWTREIDSSKPEYYRWTQWFFLLMYKHNLVYRDLNWQWWCPTCQTTLSSHEVIGGVCWRGHTGITKREIPAWYFRITAYADELLSGLDEIDWPEHIKVMQRNWIGRSSGCEIDFHTETGESVPVFTTRPDTIYGVTFFVLAPEHPLVHKITTPENRLEVSAYISEAVKMSEIDRMSEAREKTGVFTGGNVINPFNGDRVPVWIADYVLISYGTGAVMGVPAHDQRDFEFAGKYHLPVKVVIASDGYKGETLEKAYTGAGSMVNSGPFDGLQNEVGIDKGMDYLEEHSLGRRTVLYRMRDWLISRQRYWGTPIPVIYCKDCGEVPVPEEQLPVLLPPMDNFLPDGSGLSPLSRVPEFVNATCPKCGGPARRETDTMGGFACSSWYFLRFTSPHYDKGPFNPATMKYWMPVDLYVGGAEHAVLHLLYARFWTKVLADAGLLPFREPFTKLLNQGQLMGPDGHRMSKSRGNVITPDSMVETYGADALRIYEMFIAPFDQDITWSTEGINGARRFLNRIWTLYTDTYNQSASATDVDSGLERLLHKTVRRVSERIDTLRFNTMVSILMEFVNALAEKQRAGTWNTASYHYALETLLTLIAPAVPHIAEELWELTGHPYSVHQQSWPVWEDELAKDEIVQVAVQVDSKVRGVIDIMIDTSQEDVLEQAYLHPRVQQHLQGRKVIKVFYVPGKILNIVTQS
;
A
#
# COMPACT_ATOMS: atom_id res chain seq x y z
N MET A 1 2.19 45.12 -68.20
CA MET A 1 1.16 44.86 -67.22
C MET A 1 0.45 43.51 -67.42
N SER A 2 0.83 42.69 -68.37
CA SER A 2 0.22 41.38 -68.67
C SER A 2 1.09 40.19 -68.19
N ASP A 3 2.36 40.36 -67.91
CA ASP A 3 3.27 39.25 -67.56
C ASP A 3 3.34 39.00 -66.05
N HIS A 4 2.94 39.95 -65.22
CA HIS A 4 2.88 39.75 -63.76
C HIS A 4 1.58 39.10 -63.23
N ILE A 5 0.61 38.82 -64.10
CA ILE A 5 -0.67 38.17 -63.70
C ILE A 5 -0.61 36.67 -64.03
N GLN A 6 0.26 36.22 -64.93
CA GLN A 6 0.42 34.76 -65.22
C GLN A 6 1.32 34.02 -64.19
N GLU A 7 2.35 34.69 -63.63
CA GLU A 7 3.18 34.09 -62.58
C GLU A 7 2.43 33.92 -61.23
N LYS A 8 1.43 34.76 -61.00
CA LYS A 8 0.58 34.56 -59.77
C LYS A 8 -0.45 33.47 -59.90
N LYS A 9 -0.84 33.02 -61.08
CA LYS A 9 -1.79 31.94 -61.33
C LYS A 9 -1.12 30.55 -61.32
N HIS A 10 0.19 30.44 -61.56
CA HIS A 10 0.90 29.15 -61.56
C HIS A 10 1.46 28.77 -60.19
N ARG A 11 1.36 29.65 -59.17
CA ARG A 11 1.69 29.32 -57.80
C ARG A 11 0.49 28.86 -56.93
N SER A 12 -0.72 28.81 -57.50
CA SER A 12 -1.94 28.45 -56.78
C SER A 12 -2.52 27.08 -57.13
N GLU A 13 -1.81 26.23 -57.88
CA GLU A 13 -2.34 24.93 -58.33
C GLU A 13 -1.47 23.72 -57.96
N GLN A 14 -0.67 23.76 -56.89
CA GLN A 14 -0.01 22.58 -56.35
C GLN A 14 0.12 22.59 -54.82
N HIS A 15 -0.90 22.99 -54.10
CA HIS A 15 -1.17 22.48 -52.76
C HIS A 15 -2.44 21.70 -52.83
N GLU A 16 -2.37 20.39 -53.07
CA GLU A 16 -3.39 19.49 -52.55
C GLU A 16 -3.41 19.75 -51.02
N VAL A 17 -4.39 20.51 -50.57
CA VAL A 17 -4.68 20.72 -49.15
C VAL A 17 -4.93 19.33 -48.61
N ASN A 18 -3.97 18.75 -47.89
CA ASN A 18 -4.18 17.53 -47.13
C ASN A 18 -5.39 17.76 -46.25
N ASN A 19 -6.51 17.10 -46.58
CA ASN A 19 -7.79 17.26 -45.91
C ASN A 19 -7.83 16.43 -44.62
N TRP A 20 -6.77 16.59 -43.77
CA TRP A 20 -6.70 15.92 -42.48
C TRP A 20 -7.78 16.51 -41.56
N PRO A 21 -8.52 15.67 -40.87
CA PRO A 21 -9.51 16.14 -39.93
C PRO A 21 -8.87 16.93 -38.78
N THR A 22 -9.61 17.85 -38.19
CA THR A 22 -9.16 18.52 -36.97
C THR A 22 -9.18 17.53 -35.82
N TYR A 23 -8.26 17.68 -34.85
CA TYR A 23 -8.20 16.81 -33.67
C TYR A 23 -9.49 16.91 -32.85
N ASN A 24 -10.26 15.83 -32.83
CA ASN A 24 -11.53 15.72 -32.12
C ASN A 24 -11.53 14.45 -31.24
N PRO A 25 -11.14 14.52 -29.95
CA PRO A 25 -11.11 13.37 -29.05
C PRO A 25 -12.48 12.71 -28.88
N GLN A 26 -13.58 13.48 -28.89
CA GLN A 26 -14.94 12.95 -28.73
C GLN A 26 -15.35 12.01 -29.87
N ALA A 27 -14.72 12.11 -31.03
CA ALA A 27 -14.92 11.18 -32.15
C ALA A 27 -13.86 10.06 -32.16
N ILE A 28 -12.60 10.40 -31.87
CA ILE A 28 -11.44 9.50 -31.96
C ILE A 28 -11.45 8.46 -30.84
N GLU A 29 -11.65 8.89 -29.59
CA GLU A 29 -11.49 8.03 -28.43
C GLU A 29 -12.51 6.87 -28.40
N PRO A 30 -13.82 7.09 -28.59
CA PRO A 30 -14.78 5.98 -28.65
C PRO A 30 -14.53 5.00 -29.82
N LYS A 31 -14.08 5.53 -30.97
CA LYS A 31 -13.72 4.69 -32.14
C LYS A 31 -12.68 3.64 -31.76
N TRP A 32 -11.61 4.06 -31.08
CA TRP A 32 -10.52 3.16 -30.75
C TRP A 32 -10.85 2.25 -29.57
N GLN A 33 -11.53 2.73 -28.55
CA GLN A 33 -11.98 1.92 -27.41
C GLN A 33 -12.84 0.73 -27.89
N GLN A 34 -13.82 0.99 -28.77
CA GLN A 34 -14.67 -0.05 -29.34
C GLN A 34 -13.87 -1.05 -30.20
N ARG A 35 -12.88 -0.55 -30.96
CA ARG A 35 -12.05 -1.42 -31.81
C ARG A 35 -11.16 -2.31 -30.97
N TRP A 36 -10.48 -1.79 -29.96
CA TRP A 36 -9.62 -2.57 -29.07
C TRP A 36 -10.41 -3.68 -28.34
N GLU A 37 -11.61 -3.36 -27.85
CA GLU A 37 -12.47 -4.35 -27.20
C GLU A 37 -12.92 -5.43 -28.18
N LYS A 38 -13.40 -5.05 -29.36
CA LYS A 38 -13.85 -5.97 -30.42
C LYS A 38 -12.74 -6.92 -30.88
N ASP A 39 -11.52 -6.40 -31.04
CA ASP A 39 -10.39 -7.18 -31.56
C ASP A 39 -9.66 -7.94 -30.43
N GLY A 40 -10.04 -7.75 -29.16
CA GLY A 40 -9.44 -8.41 -28.01
C GLY A 40 -7.97 -8.09 -27.83
N LEU A 41 -7.56 -6.85 -28.17
CA LEU A 41 -6.15 -6.44 -28.26
C LEU A 41 -5.34 -6.67 -26.97
N TYR A 42 -6.00 -6.64 -25.83
CA TYR A 42 -5.33 -6.70 -24.51
C TYR A 42 -5.55 -8.00 -23.76
N ILE A 43 -6.14 -9.01 -24.41
CA ILE A 43 -6.37 -10.32 -23.82
C ILE A 43 -5.02 -11.00 -23.55
N ALA A 44 -4.81 -11.43 -22.30
CA ALA A 44 -3.65 -12.20 -21.89
C ALA A 44 -3.80 -13.69 -22.26
N HIS A 45 -2.73 -14.29 -22.75
CA HIS A 45 -2.73 -15.70 -23.19
C HIS A 45 -2.02 -16.57 -22.17
N ASP A 46 -2.70 -17.59 -21.64
CA ASP A 46 -2.10 -18.57 -20.76
C ASP A 46 -1.12 -19.48 -21.52
N ALA A 47 -0.05 -19.91 -20.85
CA ALA A 47 0.95 -20.84 -21.40
C ALA A 47 1.58 -20.36 -22.73
N ASN A 48 2.14 -19.17 -22.73
CA ASN A 48 2.84 -18.57 -23.87
C ASN A 48 4.36 -18.72 -23.69
N ASP A 49 5.12 -18.76 -24.79
CA ASP A 49 6.60 -18.79 -24.79
C ASP A 49 7.21 -17.42 -24.43
N LYS A 50 6.39 -16.37 -24.41
CA LYS A 50 6.83 -15.01 -24.02
C LYS A 50 7.03 -14.94 -22.50
N GLN A 51 7.97 -14.10 -22.07
CA GLN A 51 8.11 -13.73 -20.67
C GLN A 51 6.82 -13.07 -20.17
N LYS A 52 6.31 -13.52 -19.02
CA LYS A 52 5.11 -12.94 -18.43
C LYS A 52 5.42 -11.61 -17.74
N TYR A 53 4.43 -10.77 -17.69
CA TYR A 53 4.42 -9.59 -16.82
C TYR A 53 3.03 -9.42 -16.23
N TYR A 54 2.91 -9.64 -14.93
CA TYR A 54 1.65 -9.47 -14.20
C TYR A 54 1.66 -8.14 -13.46
N CYS A 55 0.99 -7.14 -14.04
CA CYS A 55 0.77 -5.83 -13.46
C CYS A 55 -0.63 -5.79 -12.86
N MET A 56 -0.76 -5.34 -11.62
CA MET A 56 -2.04 -5.34 -10.93
C MET A 56 -2.25 -4.08 -10.12
N ASP A 57 -3.44 -3.51 -10.22
CA ASP A 57 -3.98 -2.48 -9.36
C ASP A 57 -4.75 -3.09 -8.19
N PHE A 58 -4.84 -2.36 -7.07
CA PHE A 58 -5.84 -2.70 -6.07
C PHE A 58 -7.22 -2.61 -6.68
N PHE A 59 -8.00 -3.68 -6.60
CA PHE A 59 -9.34 -3.63 -7.14
C PHE A 59 -10.27 -2.78 -6.23
N PRO A 60 -11.14 -1.95 -6.84
CA PRO A 60 -11.91 -0.98 -6.10
C PRO A 60 -13.09 -1.58 -5.37
N TYR A 61 -13.49 -0.89 -4.29
CA TYR A 61 -14.80 -1.08 -3.67
C TYR A 61 -15.86 -0.30 -4.47
N PRO A 62 -16.87 -0.95 -5.07
CA PRO A 62 -17.93 -0.29 -5.80
C PRO A 62 -18.96 0.34 -4.85
N SER A 63 -18.49 1.08 -3.83
CA SER A 63 -19.29 1.66 -2.74
C SER A 63 -19.88 3.04 -3.04
N GLY A 64 -19.74 3.53 -4.27
CA GLY A 64 -20.20 4.83 -4.68
C GLY A 64 -20.65 4.86 -6.15
N ASP A 65 -21.25 6.00 -6.59
CA ASP A 65 -21.80 6.11 -7.95
C ASP A 65 -20.75 6.14 -9.08
N GLY A 66 -19.44 6.11 -8.74
CA GLY A 66 -18.39 6.12 -9.75
C GLY A 66 -17.01 6.52 -9.21
N LEU A 67 -16.05 6.50 -10.13
CA LEU A 67 -14.67 6.92 -9.90
C LEU A 67 -14.57 8.46 -9.78
N HIS A 68 -13.54 8.93 -9.11
CA HIS A 68 -13.04 10.29 -9.21
C HIS A 68 -11.61 10.29 -9.77
N VAL A 69 -11.12 11.44 -10.21
CA VAL A 69 -9.77 11.55 -10.83
C VAL A 69 -8.64 11.03 -9.94
N GLY A 70 -8.81 11.04 -8.62
CA GLY A 70 -7.85 10.41 -7.70
C GLY A 70 -7.65 8.90 -7.92
N HIS A 71 -8.63 8.17 -8.45
CA HIS A 71 -8.46 6.78 -8.87
C HIS A 71 -7.65 6.68 -10.18
N CYS A 72 -7.79 7.69 -11.07
CA CYS A 72 -7.02 7.75 -12.31
C CYS A 72 -5.51 7.85 -12.03
N ARG A 73 -5.12 8.45 -10.89
CA ARG A 73 -3.74 8.51 -10.42
C ARG A 73 -3.08 7.14 -10.26
N ASN A 74 -3.87 6.10 -10.00
CA ASN A 74 -3.41 4.72 -9.94
C ASN A 74 -3.51 4.04 -11.32
N TYR A 75 -4.68 4.05 -11.94
CA TYR A 75 -5.00 3.23 -13.10
C TYR A 75 -4.31 3.67 -14.40
N ILE A 76 -4.03 4.96 -14.57
CA ILE A 76 -3.36 5.46 -15.79
C ILE A 76 -1.88 5.06 -15.83
N PRO A 77 -1.08 5.26 -14.77
CA PRO A 77 0.33 4.85 -14.77
C PRO A 77 0.56 3.34 -14.96
N THR A 78 -0.28 2.50 -14.35
CA THR A 78 -0.21 1.05 -14.51
C THR A 78 -0.60 0.62 -15.92
N ASP A 79 -1.58 1.29 -16.52
CA ASP A 79 -1.95 1.09 -17.92
C ASP A 79 -0.81 1.48 -18.89
N VAL A 80 -0.15 2.62 -18.65
CA VAL A 80 1.02 3.05 -19.45
C VAL A 80 2.12 2.00 -19.38
N LEU A 81 2.44 1.52 -18.18
CA LEU A 81 3.45 0.49 -18.01
C LEU A 81 3.05 -0.82 -18.67
N SER A 82 1.79 -1.23 -18.56
CA SER A 82 1.27 -2.45 -19.17
C SER A 82 1.36 -2.41 -20.69
N ARG A 83 1.01 -1.27 -21.32
CA ARG A 83 1.18 -1.06 -22.77
C ARG A 83 2.65 -1.10 -23.17
N TYR A 84 3.51 -0.39 -22.45
CA TYR A 84 4.94 -0.40 -22.68
C TYR A 84 5.54 -1.82 -22.61
N LYS A 85 5.18 -2.62 -21.59
CA LYS A 85 5.65 -4.00 -21.45
C LYS A 85 5.16 -4.89 -22.60
N ARG A 86 3.92 -4.71 -23.10
CA ARG A 86 3.43 -5.41 -24.32
C ARG A 86 4.28 -5.06 -25.54
N MET A 87 4.61 -3.79 -25.74
CA MET A 87 5.46 -3.32 -26.85
C MET A 87 6.92 -3.82 -26.69
N GLN A 88 7.37 -4.11 -25.48
CA GLN A 88 8.65 -4.81 -25.23
C GLN A 88 8.58 -6.33 -25.51
N GLY A 89 7.42 -6.86 -25.88
CA GLY A 89 7.25 -8.27 -26.23
C GLY A 89 6.81 -9.18 -25.08
N TYR A 90 6.54 -8.63 -23.88
CA TYR A 90 5.99 -9.42 -22.78
C TYR A 90 4.56 -9.89 -23.03
N ASN A 91 4.21 -11.04 -22.48
CA ASN A 91 2.82 -11.42 -22.29
C ASN A 91 2.31 -10.77 -21.00
N VAL A 92 1.43 -9.79 -21.12
CA VAL A 92 1.01 -8.95 -19.99
C VAL A 92 -0.37 -9.34 -19.51
N LEU A 93 -0.48 -9.68 -18.22
CA LEU A 93 -1.74 -9.80 -17.51
C LEU A 93 -1.99 -8.50 -16.74
N HIS A 94 -3.01 -7.76 -17.15
CA HIS A 94 -3.48 -6.54 -16.48
C HIS A 94 -4.99 -6.65 -16.27
N PRO A 95 -5.44 -7.37 -15.21
CA PRO A 95 -6.84 -7.63 -14.95
C PRO A 95 -7.49 -6.54 -14.09
N MET A 96 -8.83 -6.54 -14.07
CA MET A 96 -9.62 -5.70 -13.16
C MET A 96 -10.83 -6.48 -12.63
N GLY A 97 -11.32 -6.09 -11.45
CA GLY A 97 -12.47 -6.69 -10.80
C GLY A 97 -12.99 -5.83 -9.65
N TRP A 98 -13.88 -6.41 -8.83
CA TRP A 98 -14.64 -5.65 -7.86
C TRP A 98 -14.59 -6.31 -6.47
N ASP A 99 -14.09 -5.55 -5.47
CA ASP A 99 -14.24 -5.91 -4.06
C ASP A 99 -15.64 -5.48 -3.58
N ALA A 100 -16.62 -6.29 -3.95
CA ALA A 100 -18.02 -5.90 -3.90
C ALA A 100 -18.72 -6.26 -2.59
N PHE A 101 -18.16 -7.16 -1.78
CA PHE A 101 -18.65 -7.44 -0.44
C PHE A 101 -18.13 -6.45 0.59
N GLY A 102 -18.89 -6.28 1.66
CA GLY A 102 -18.49 -5.52 2.83
C GLY A 102 -19.38 -4.34 3.14
N GLU A 103 -19.11 -3.75 4.28
CA GLU A 103 -19.88 -2.68 4.89
C GLU A 103 -20.01 -1.41 4.03
N PRO A 104 -19.00 -0.96 3.25
CA PRO A 104 -19.13 0.24 2.43
C PRO A 104 -20.28 0.14 1.41
N THR A 105 -20.39 -0.98 0.71
CA THR A 105 -21.45 -1.22 -0.27
C THR A 105 -22.83 -1.37 0.39
N GLU A 106 -22.88 -2.11 1.50
CA GLU A 106 -24.12 -2.27 2.27
C GLU A 106 -24.64 -0.93 2.79
N GLN A 107 -23.76 -0.07 3.33
CA GLN A 107 -24.13 1.25 3.82
C GLN A 107 -24.62 2.17 2.70
N PHE A 108 -24.00 2.10 1.52
CA PHE A 108 -24.50 2.82 0.35
C PHE A 108 -25.92 2.37 -0.01
N ALA A 109 -26.16 1.07 -0.03
CA ALA A 109 -27.48 0.48 -0.28
C ALA A 109 -28.51 0.94 0.75
N VAL A 110 -28.17 0.92 2.03
CA VAL A 110 -29.01 1.42 3.14
C VAL A 110 -29.37 2.89 2.93
N THR A 111 -28.40 3.74 2.64
CA THR A 111 -28.59 5.19 2.50
C THR A 111 -29.51 5.54 1.32
N HIS A 112 -29.47 4.73 0.26
CA HIS A 112 -30.26 4.99 -0.95
C HIS A 112 -31.55 4.15 -1.04
N GLY A 113 -31.82 3.28 -0.06
CA GLY A 113 -33.00 2.41 -0.05
C GLY A 113 -33.02 1.37 -1.18
N ILE A 114 -31.85 0.89 -1.62
CA ILE A 114 -31.68 -0.03 -2.73
C ILE A 114 -31.08 -1.34 -2.19
N GLN A 115 -31.36 -2.46 -2.84
CA GLN A 115 -30.75 -3.76 -2.46
C GLN A 115 -29.22 -3.74 -2.71
N PRO A 116 -28.41 -4.33 -1.79
CA PRO A 116 -26.96 -4.38 -1.96
C PRO A 116 -26.52 -5.00 -3.27
N ARG A 117 -27.19 -6.04 -3.76
CA ARG A 117 -26.93 -6.68 -5.05
C ARG A 117 -27.13 -5.71 -6.22
N GLU A 118 -28.29 -5.05 -6.26
CA GLU A 118 -28.62 -4.09 -7.30
C GLU A 118 -27.65 -2.88 -7.29
N THR A 119 -27.33 -2.40 -6.10
CA THR A 119 -26.33 -1.36 -5.90
C THR A 119 -24.99 -1.76 -6.48
N THR A 120 -24.53 -2.98 -6.17
CA THR A 120 -23.26 -3.54 -6.65
C THR A 120 -23.25 -3.60 -8.18
N ASP A 121 -24.26 -4.25 -8.78
CA ASP A 121 -24.33 -4.46 -10.23
C ASP A 121 -24.36 -3.11 -10.98
N ARG A 122 -25.09 -2.11 -10.48
CA ARG A 122 -25.11 -0.75 -11.04
C ARG A 122 -23.76 -0.05 -10.94
N ASN A 123 -23.17 -0.09 -9.77
CA ASN A 123 -21.92 0.63 -9.51
C ASN A 123 -20.74 0.00 -10.26
N THR A 124 -20.63 -1.32 -10.29
CA THR A 124 -19.59 -2.03 -11.07
C THR A 124 -19.71 -1.72 -12.56
N ALA A 125 -20.92 -1.73 -13.11
CA ALA A 125 -21.14 -1.36 -14.51
C ALA A 125 -20.67 0.08 -14.81
N ASN A 126 -20.94 1.05 -13.90
CA ASN A 126 -20.48 2.41 -14.09
C ASN A 126 -18.95 2.55 -13.93
N PHE A 127 -18.34 1.87 -12.97
CA PHE A 127 -16.88 1.86 -12.81
C PHE A 127 -16.19 1.29 -14.05
N ARG A 128 -16.68 0.14 -14.58
CA ARG A 128 -16.18 -0.44 -15.83
C ARG A 128 -16.29 0.54 -17.00
N ARG A 129 -17.44 1.18 -17.17
CA ARG A 129 -17.64 2.20 -18.20
C ARG A 129 -16.62 3.35 -18.05
N GLN A 130 -16.42 3.84 -16.82
CA GLN A 130 -15.46 4.92 -16.56
C GLN A 130 -14.01 4.51 -16.83
N MET A 131 -13.62 3.28 -16.50
CA MET A 131 -12.30 2.74 -16.85
C MET A 131 -12.14 2.61 -18.37
N THR A 132 -13.20 2.22 -19.07
CA THR A 132 -13.19 2.15 -20.54
C THR A 132 -13.01 3.54 -21.16
N ILE A 133 -13.74 4.56 -20.70
CA ILE A 133 -13.66 5.92 -21.31
C ILE A 133 -12.32 6.62 -21.06
N ILE A 134 -11.58 6.27 -19.99
CA ILE A 134 -10.21 6.75 -19.78
C ILE A 134 -9.16 5.95 -20.58
N GLY A 135 -9.61 4.94 -21.33
CA GLY A 135 -8.80 4.17 -22.26
C GLY A 135 -7.83 3.20 -21.61
N THR A 136 -8.24 2.52 -20.54
CA THR A 136 -7.40 1.49 -19.91
C THR A 136 -7.34 0.20 -20.73
N SER A 137 -6.22 -0.53 -20.67
CA SER A 137 -5.96 -1.79 -21.37
C SER A 137 -6.16 -3.02 -20.50
N TYR A 138 -7.21 -2.99 -19.66
CA TYR A 138 -7.53 -4.15 -18.83
C TYR A 138 -8.03 -5.33 -19.68
N ASP A 139 -7.63 -6.53 -19.27
CA ASP A 139 -8.20 -7.77 -19.79
C ASP A 139 -9.54 -8.07 -19.09
N TRP A 140 -10.62 -7.57 -19.66
CA TRP A 140 -11.97 -7.77 -19.14
C TRP A 140 -12.49 -9.22 -19.19
N THR A 141 -11.79 -10.12 -19.90
CA THR A 141 -12.11 -11.56 -19.85
C THR A 141 -11.71 -12.17 -18.51
N ARG A 142 -10.92 -11.44 -17.72
CA ARG A 142 -10.47 -11.81 -16.37
C ARG A 142 -11.25 -11.13 -15.25
N GLU A 143 -12.33 -10.43 -15.58
CA GLU A 143 -13.16 -9.71 -14.59
C GLU A 143 -13.69 -10.67 -13.51
N ILE A 144 -13.59 -10.24 -12.25
CA ILE A 144 -14.12 -10.94 -11.08
C ILE A 144 -14.94 -10.01 -10.20
N ASP A 145 -15.92 -10.58 -9.50
CA ASP A 145 -16.74 -9.88 -8.50
C ASP A 145 -16.76 -10.73 -7.20
N SER A 146 -16.21 -10.20 -6.14
CA SER A 146 -16.08 -10.90 -4.86
C SER A 146 -17.42 -11.31 -4.24
N SER A 147 -18.53 -10.65 -4.64
CA SER A 147 -19.88 -10.91 -4.15
C SER A 147 -20.68 -11.94 -4.95
N LYS A 148 -20.10 -12.45 -6.05
CA LYS A 148 -20.73 -13.51 -6.85
C LYS A 148 -20.48 -14.90 -6.25
N PRO A 149 -21.47 -15.82 -6.27
CA PRO A 149 -21.34 -17.17 -5.73
C PRO A 149 -20.14 -17.96 -6.27
N GLU A 150 -19.82 -17.80 -7.56
CA GLU A 150 -18.69 -18.44 -8.23
C GLU A 150 -17.32 -17.95 -7.72
N TYR A 151 -17.29 -16.79 -7.05
CA TYR A 151 -16.10 -16.27 -6.37
C TYR A 151 -16.10 -16.65 -4.89
N TYR A 152 -17.14 -16.25 -4.11
CA TYR A 152 -17.08 -16.41 -2.67
C TYR A 152 -17.22 -17.87 -2.20
N ARG A 153 -17.69 -18.79 -3.06
CA ARG A 153 -17.57 -20.24 -2.84
C ARG A 153 -16.14 -20.62 -2.45
N TRP A 154 -15.15 -20.02 -3.11
CA TRP A 154 -13.76 -20.34 -2.84
C TRP A 154 -13.21 -19.61 -1.62
N THR A 155 -13.71 -18.45 -1.27
CA THR A 155 -13.43 -17.83 0.03
C THR A 155 -13.93 -18.72 1.19
N GLN A 156 -15.11 -19.31 1.03
CA GLN A 156 -15.64 -20.30 1.99
C GLN A 156 -14.80 -21.58 2.03
N TRP A 157 -14.33 -22.03 0.87
CA TRP A 157 -13.43 -23.18 0.78
C TRP A 157 -12.10 -22.93 1.51
N PHE A 158 -11.53 -21.76 1.37
CA PHE A 158 -10.32 -21.38 2.09
C PHE A 158 -10.55 -21.30 3.61
N PHE A 159 -11.70 -20.83 4.05
CA PHE A 159 -12.08 -20.91 5.46
C PHE A 159 -12.05 -22.36 5.94
N LEU A 160 -12.64 -23.30 5.20
CA LEU A 160 -12.64 -24.72 5.54
C LEU A 160 -11.24 -25.33 5.54
N LEU A 161 -10.39 -24.94 4.58
CA LEU A 161 -8.98 -25.33 4.52
C LEU A 161 -8.26 -24.89 5.80
N MET A 162 -8.37 -23.62 6.16
CA MET A 162 -7.74 -23.05 7.37
C MET A 162 -8.32 -23.69 8.64
N TYR A 163 -9.62 -24.01 8.67
CA TYR A 163 -10.24 -24.71 9.77
C TYR A 163 -9.63 -26.11 9.97
N LYS A 164 -9.42 -26.87 8.90
CA LYS A 164 -8.75 -28.18 8.94
C LYS A 164 -7.31 -28.09 9.48
N HIS A 165 -6.62 -26.99 9.22
CA HIS A 165 -5.25 -26.73 9.70
C HIS A 165 -5.19 -26.04 11.07
N ASN A 166 -6.33 -25.96 11.81
CA ASN A 166 -6.42 -25.28 13.10
C ASN A 166 -5.98 -23.80 13.07
N LEU A 167 -6.17 -23.15 11.93
CA LEU A 167 -5.89 -21.71 11.72
C LEU A 167 -7.15 -20.85 11.82
N VAL A 168 -8.29 -21.46 12.08
CA VAL A 168 -9.58 -20.81 12.36
C VAL A 168 -10.13 -21.32 13.68
N TYR A 169 -10.64 -20.42 14.49
CA TYR A 169 -11.29 -20.77 15.76
C TYR A 169 -12.36 -19.74 16.11
N ARG A 170 -13.26 -20.13 16.98
CA ARG A 170 -14.29 -19.27 17.56
C ARG A 170 -14.01 -19.10 19.04
N ASP A 171 -14.08 -17.86 19.52
CA ASP A 171 -13.83 -17.54 20.92
C ASP A 171 -14.78 -16.45 21.41
N LEU A 172 -15.07 -16.47 22.72
CA LEU A 172 -15.84 -15.45 23.39
C LEU A 172 -14.88 -14.42 23.98
N ASN A 173 -14.80 -13.29 23.34
CA ASN A 173 -13.83 -12.24 23.69
C ASN A 173 -14.45 -10.84 23.69
N TRP A 174 -13.80 -9.93 24.40
CA TRP A 174 -14.17 -8.52 24.40
C TRP A 174 -13.81 -7.89 23.06
N GLN A 175 -14.86 -7.56 22.25
CA GLN A 175 -14.71 -6.92 20.94
C GLN A 175 -15.18 -5.48 21.00
N TRP A 176 -14.54 -4.62 20.20
CA TRP A 176 -15.07 -3.32 19.92
C TRP A 176 -16.39 -3.44 19.16
N TRP A 177 -17.36 -2.68 19.62
CA TRP A 177 -18.71 -2.62 19.06
C TRP A 177 -19.05 -1.19 18.68
N CYS A 178 -19.44 -0.93 17.43
CA CYS A 178 -19.97 0.35 17.01
C CYS A 178 -21.51 0.31 17.10
N PRO A 179 -22.14 1.10 17.99
CA PRO A 179 -23.61 1.12 18.12
C PRO A 179 -24.32 1.70 16.90
N THR A 180 -23.64 2.57 16.14
CA THR A 180 -24.19 3.16 14.91
C THR A 180 -24.08 2.17 13.75
N CYS A 181 -22.95 1.51 13.58
CA CYS A 181 -22.76 0.48 12.57
C CYS A 181 -23.46 -0.84 12.96
N GLN A 182 -23.71 -1.07 14.22
CA GLN A 182 -24.26 -2.31 14.80
C GLN A 182 -23.47 -3.56 14.38
N THR A 183 -22.13 -3.48 14.48
CA THR A 183 -21.22 -4.59 14.18
C THR A 183 -19.96 -4.49 15.03
N THR A 184 -19.26 -5.62 15.14
CA THR A 184 -17.93 -5.68 15.73
C THR A 184 -16.93 -4.93 14.86
N LEU A 185 -15.91 -4.37 15.51
CA LEU A 185 -14.79 -3.70 14.87
C LEU A 185 -13.51 -4.46 15.21
N SER A 186 -12.70 -4.72 14.20
CA SER A 186 -11.33 -5.18 14.41
C SER A 186 -10.43 -4.02 14.91
N SER A 187 -9.26 -4.35 15.44
CA SER A 187 -8.35 -3.34 16.06
C SER A 187 -7.98 -2.18 15.14
N HIS A 188 -7.84 -2.44 13.83
CA HIS A 188 -7.52 -1.42 12.83
C HIS A 188 -8.73 -0.56 12.42
N GLU A 189 -9.95 -0.99 12.72
CA GLU A 189 -11.18 -0.23 12.47
C GLU A 189 -11.51 0.74 13.62
N VAL A 190 -10.66 0.80 14.64
CA VAL A 190 -10.75 1.77 15.74
C VAL A 190 -9.59 2.75 15.62
N ILE A 191 -9.90 4.00 15.26
CA ILE A 191 -8.91 5.05 15.02
C ILE A 191 -9.16 6.19 16.00
N GLY A 192 -8.19 6.48 16.88
CA GLY A 192 -8.33 7.56 17.86
C GLY A 192 -9.55 7.42 18.80
N GLY A 193 -9.94 6.19 19.15
CA GLY A 193 -11.09 5.93 20.03
C GLY A 193 -12.47 6.05 19.38
N VAL A 194 -12.52 6.20 18.03
CA VAL A 194 -13.77 6.22 17.25
C VAL A 194 -13.75 5.12 16.18
N CYS A 195 -14.93 4.73 15.72
CA CYS A 195 -15.05 3.86 14.56
C CYS A 195 -14.37 4.53 13.33
N TRP A 196 -13.71 3.77 12.50
CA TRP A 196 -13.03 4.25 11.28
C TRP A 196 -13.89 5.12 10.35
N ARG A 197 -15.24 5.07 10.53
CA ARG A 197 -16.21 5.94 9.87
C ARG A 197 -16.51 7.24 10.62
N GLY A 198 -15.84 7.49 11.72
CA GLY A 198 -16.04 8.68 12.55
C GLY A 198 -17.18 8.57 13.57
N HIS A 199 -17.78 7.39 13.76
CA HIS A 199 -18.82 7.20 14.77
C HIS A 199 -18.20 7.16 16.17
N THR A 200 -18.71 7.97 17.05
CA THR A 200 -18.37 8.02 18.48
C THR A 200 -19.20 7.04 19.28
N GLY A 201 -18.85 6.87 20.56
CA GLY A 201 -19.61 6.02 21.50
C GLY A 201 -19.43 4.52 21.25
N ILE A 202 -18.31 4.12 20.62
CA ILE A 202 -17.94 2.70 20.52
C ILE A 202 -17.73 2.12 21.92
N THR A 203 -18.12 0.89 22.12
CA THR A 203 -18.05 0.18 23.40
C THR A 203 -17.36 -1.16 23.22
N LYS A 204 -16.86 -1.74 24.31
CA LYS A 204 -16.47 -3.15 24.31
C LYS A 204 -17.64 -4.03 24.71
N ARG A 205 -17.84 -5.14 24.00
CA ARG A 205 -18.83 -6.18 24.30
C ARG A 205 -18.17 -7.53 24.23
N GLU A 206 -18.57 -8.42 25.11
CA GLU A 206 -18.18 -9.81 25.05
C GLU A 206 -19.08 -10.54 24.05
N ILE A 207 -18.50 -10.86 22.89
CA ILE A 207 -19.23 -11.44 21.74
C ILE A 207 -18.44 -12.64 21.22
N PRO A 208 -19.11 -13.79 21.01
CA PRO A 208 -18.47 -14.93 20.34
C PRO A 208 -18.19 -14.57 18.89
N ALA A 209 -16.96 -14.75 18.45
CA ALA A 209 -16.53 -14.34 17.14
C ALA A 209 -15.48 -15.29 16.54
N TRP A 210 -15.38 -15.33 15.23
CA TRP A 210 -14.42 -16.12 14.48
C TRP A 210 -13.12 -15.34 14.20
N TYR A 211 -12.00 -16.06 14.26
CA TYR A 211 -10.66 -15.51 14.06
C TYR A 211 -9.83 -16.39 13.13
N PHE A 212 -8.97 -15.75 12.33
CA PHE A 212 -7.82 -16.41 11.72
C PHE A 212 -6.57 -16.24 12.59
N ARG A 213 -5.82 -17.33 12.81
CA ARG A 213 -4.57 -17.35 13.59
C ARG A 213 -3.39 -16.77 12.81
N ILE A 214 -3.48 -15.49 12.44
CA ILE A 214 -2.39 -14.81 11.72
C ILE A 214 -1.11 -14.73 12.56
N THR A 215 -1.23 -14.74 13.89
CA THR A 215 -0.09 -14.73 14.82
C THR A 215 0.77 -15.98 14.70
N ALA A 216 0.23 -17.10 14.22
CA ALA A 216 0.99 -18.31 13.94
C ALA A 216 2.05 -18.13 12.85
N TYR A 217 1.91 -17.09 12.01
CA TYR A 217 2.84 -16.73 10.93
C TYR A 217 3.63 -15.45 11.20
N ALA A 218 3.59 -14.92 12.42
CA ALA A 218 4.18 -13.63 12.76
C ALA A 218 5.68 -13.54 12.42
N ASP A 219 6.47 -14.54 12.79
CA ASP A 219 7.92 -14.56 12.49
C ASP A 219 8.20 -14.67 10.99
N GLU A 220 7.42 -15.46 10.27
CA GLU A 220 7.57 -15.60 8.84
C GLU A 220 7.07 -14.36 8.07
N LEU A 221 6.04 -13.68 8.57
CA LEU A 221 5.61 -12.39 8.05
C LEU A 221 6.69 -11.32 8.24
N LEU A 222 7.48 -11.40 9.32
CA LEU A 222 8.62 -10.51 9.54
C LEU A 222 9.79 -10.83 8.62
N SER A 223 10.25 -12.08 8.59
CA SER A 223 11.43 -12.47 7.78
C SER A 223 11.19 -12.31 6.29
N GLY A 224 9.99 -12.61 5.80
CA GLY A 224 9.64 -12.43 4.40
C GLY A 224 9.67 -10.98 3.90
N LEU A 225 9.68 -9.97 4.78
CA LEU A 225 9.85 -8.57 4.39
C LEU A 225 11.21 -8.27 3.76
N ASP A 226 12.21 -9.09 4.06
CA ASP A 226 13.56 -8.90 3.52
C ASP A 226 13.71 -9.47 2.10
N GLU A 227 12.74 -10.28 1.65
CA GLU A 227 12.74 -10.95 0.34
C GLU A 227 11.99 -10.16 -0.76
N ILE A 228 11.27 -9.07 -0.41
CA ILE A 228 10.38 -8.33 -1.31
C ILE A 228 10.87 -6.92 -1.58
N ASP A 229 10.68 -6.45 -2.83
CA ASP A 229 11.01 -5.07 -3.27
C ASP A 229 9.84 -4.11 -2.97
N TRP A 230 9.64 -3.85 -1.68
CA TRP A 230 8.59 -2.97 -1.19
C TRP A 230 9.19 -1.69 -0.59
N PRO A 231 8.46 -0.57 -0.61
CA PRO A 231 8.89 0.68 0.04
C PRO A 231 9.19 0.47 1.53
N GLU A 232 10.32 1.01 2.01
CA GLU A 232 10.78 0.75 3.37
C GLU A 232 9.77 1.22 4.43
N HIS A 233 9.05 2.33 4.18
CA HIS A 233 8.02 2.78 5.11
C HIS A 233 6.89 1.75 5.30
N ILE A 234 6.51 1.00 4.25
CA ILE A 234 5.52 -0.10 4.34
C ILE A 234 6.07 -1.26 5.17
N LYS A 235 7.34 -1.64 4.93
CA LYS A 235 8.00 -2.69 5.72
C LYS A 235 8.07 -2.30 7.20
N VAL A 236 8.43 -1.06 7.50
CA VAL A 236 8.47 -0.52 8.87
C VAL A 236 7.08 -0.54 9.50
N MET A 237 6.03 -0.16 8.77
CA MET A 237 4.65 -0.23 9.27
C MET A 237 4.26 -1.66 9.64
N GLN A 238 4.59 -2.66 8.80
CA GLN A 238 4.30 -4.07 9.11
C GLN A 238 5.14 -4.59 10.28
N ARG A 239 6.47 -4.31 10.32
CA ARG A 239 7.33 -4.67 11.45
C ARG A 239 6.77 -4.11 12.77
N ASN A 240 6.41 -2.84 12.76
CA ASN A 240 5.83 -2.18 13.94
C ASN A 240 4.46 -2.75 14.32
N TRP A 241 3.62 -3.11 13.36
CA TRP A 241 2.31 -3.72 13.62
C TRP A 241 2.44 -5.10 14.24
N ILE A 242 3.30 -5.94 13.68
CA ILE A 242 3.58 -7.28 14.22
C ILE A 242 4.20 -7.15 15.62
N GLY A 243 5.16 -6.22 15.79
CA GLY A 243 5.67 -5.82 17.10
C GLY A 243 6.24 -7.00 17.88
N ARG A 244 7.21 -7.72 17.31
CA ARG A 244 7.89 -8.86 17.95
C ARG A 244 8.73 -8.39 19.11
N SER A 245 8.48 -8.92 20.28
CA SER A 245 9.25 -8.70 21.51
C SER A 245 9.78 -10.02 22.04
N SER A 246 11.10 -10.16 22.08
CA SER A 246 11.78 -11.29 22.70
C SER A 246 12.10 -10.98 24.15
N GLY A 247 11.76 -11.87 25.04
CA GLY A 247 11.96 -11.69 26.49
C GLY A 247 11.72 -12.99 27.24
N CYS A 248 11.22 -12.86 28.43
CA CYS A 248 10.85 -14.00 29.26
C CYS A 248 9.53 -13.76 30.01
N GLU A 249 8.84 -14.83 30.28
CA GLU A 249 7.72 -14.87 31.22
C GLU A 249 8.25 -15.33 32.55
N ILE A 250 7.99 -14.57 33.60
CA ILE A 250 8.45 -14.82 34.97
C ILE A 250 7.23 -15.09 35.85
N ASP A 251 7.24 -16.21 36.60
CA ASP A 251 6.14 -16.61 37.44
C ASP A 251 6.26 -16.00 38.84
N PHE A 252 5.63 -14.85 39.03
CA PHE A 252 5.37 -14.34 40.38
C PHE A 252 4.23 -15.13 41.03
N HIS A 253 4.23 -15.16 42.37
CA HIS A 253 3.18 -15.84 43.11
C HIS A 253 2.56 -14.89 44.11
N THR A 254 1.23 -14.95 44.27
CA THR A 254 0.56 -14.28 45.38
C THR A 254 0.95 -14.93 46.71
N GLU A 255 0.68 -14.26 47.83
CA GLU A 255 0.90 -14.83 49.16
C GLU A 255 0.03 -16.10 49.43
N THR A 256 -1.01 -16.27 48.64
CA THR A 256 -1.88 -17.46 48.66
C THR A 256 -1.44 -18.56 47.70
N GLY A 257 -0.33 -18.36 46.96
CA GLY A 257 0.30 -19.36 46.09
C GLY A 257 -0.25 -19.39 44.66
N GLU A 258 -1.08 -18.44 44.26
CA GLU A 258 -1.55 -18.33 42.86
C GLU A 258 -0.46 -17.74 41.95
N SER A 259 -0.20 -18.37 40.82
CA SER A 259 0.76 -17.88 39.83
C SER A 259 0.26 -16.61 39.10
N VAL A 260 1.11 -15.62 38.95
CA VAL A 260 0.87 -14.38 38.24
C VAL A 260 2.02 -14.17 37.27
N PRO A 261 1.94 -14.72 36.06
CA PRO A 261 3.02 -14.58 35.08
C PRO A 261 3.16 -13.13 34.59
N VAL A 262 4.40 -12.69 34.44
CA VAL A 262 4.77 -11.35 33.90
C VAL A 262 5.72 -11.52 32.72
N PHE A 263 5.40 -10.89 31.58
CA PHE A 263 6.35 -10.79 30.51
C PHE A 263 7.24 -9.56 30.66
N THR A 264 8.56 -9.76 30.48
CA THR A 264 9.54 -8.67 30.44
C THR A 264 10.63 -8.94 29.40
N THR A 265 11.11 -7.87 28.76
CA THR A 265 12.30 -7.87 27.91
C THR A 265 13.57 -7.56 28.73
N ARG A 266 13.39 -7.21 30.00
CA ARG A 266 14.45 -6.73 30.91
C ARG A 266 14.52 -7.55 32.22
N PRO A 267 14.82 -8.88 32.15
CA PRO A 267 15.01 -9.70 33.36
C PRO A 267 16.18 -9.23 34.22
N ASP A 268 17.14 -8.51 33.64
CA ASP A 268 18.27 -7.86 34.34
C ASP A 268 17.80 -6.87 35.43
N THR A 269 16.56 -6.35 35.31
CA THR A 269 16.03 -5.40 36.30
C THR A 269 15.18 -6.00 37.40
N ILE A 270 15.02 -7.31 37.46
CA ILE A 270 14.07 -8.00 38.36
C ILE A 270 14.34 -7.74 39.84
N TYR A 271 15.60 -7.55 40.24
CA TYR A 271 15.98 -7.20 41.62
C TYR A 271 15.60 -5.78 42.01
N GLY A 272 15.24 -4.94 41.00
CA GLY A 272 14.78 -3.55 41.17
C GLY A 272 13.27 -3.42 41.22
N VAL A 273 12.53 -4.50 41.19
CA VAL A 273 11.07 -4.53 41.31
C VAL A 273 10.65 -4.05 42.70
N THR A 274 9.90 -2.96 42.77
CA THR A 274 9.45 -2.35 44.03
C THR A 274 7.93 -2.30 44.17
N PHE A 275 7.21 -2.50 43.07
CA PHE A 275 5.76 -2.67 43.03
C PHE A 275 5.36 -3.54 41.84
N PHE A 276 4.15 -4.04 41.85
CA PHE A 276 3.59 -4.93 40.86
C PHE A 276 2.25 -4.35 40.36
N VAL A 277 1.96 -4.40 39.07
CA VAL A 277 0.78 -3.77 38.54
C VAL A 277 -0.04 -4.77 37.74
N LEU A 278 -1.32 -4.86 38.04
CA LEU A 278 -2.30 -5.58 37.23
C LEU A 278 -3.16 -4.60 36.41
N ALA A 279 -3.60 -5.08 35.27
CA ALA A 279 -4.68 -4.43 34.52
C ALA A 279 -5.95 -4.38 35.39
N PRO A 280 -6.72 -3.30 35.36
CA PRO A 280 -7.97 -3.20 36.15
C PRO A 280 -8.95 -4.35 35.90
N GLU A 281 -8.94 -4.91 34.69
CA GLU A 281 -9.79 -6.04 34.27
C GLU A 281 -9.22 -7.42 34.60
N HIS A 282 -8.05 -7.51 35.21
CA HIS A 282 -7.37 -8.79 35.46
C HIS A 282 -8.16 -9.66 36.45
N PRO A 283 -8.40 -10.97 36.17
CA PRO A 283 -9.24 -11.83 37.03
C PRO A 283 -8.77 -11.95 38.46
N LEU A 284 -7.46 -11.84 38.70
CA LEU A 284 -6.89 -11.94 40.03
C LEU A 284 -7.11 -10.67 40.88
N VAL A 285 -7.49 -9.52 40.32
CA VAL A 285 -7.69 -8.29 41.07
C VAL A 285 -8.68 -8.49 42.23
N HIS A 286 -9.82 -9.13 41.98
CA HIS A 286 -10.82 -9.39 43.02
C HIS A 286 -10.36 -10.36 44.10
N LYS A 287 -9.42 -11.25 43.80
CA LYS A 287 -8.88 -12.24 44.77
C LYS A 287 -7.77 -11.63 45.62
N ILE A 288 -6.92 -10.79 45.04
CA ILE A 288 -5.77 -10.15 45.69
C ILE A 288 -6.24 -8.96 46.55
N THR A 289 -7.35 -8.33 46.20
CA THR A 289 -7.85 -7.13 46.87
C THR A 289 -8.31 -7.42 48.26
N THR A 290 -7.70 -6.75 49.25
CA THR A 290 -8.12 -6.90 50.64
C THR A 290 -9.50 -6.27 50.93
N PRO A 291 -10.23 -6.71 51.96
CA PRO A 291 -11.56 -6.16 52.26
C PRO A 291 -11.60 -4.64 52.40
N GLU A 292 -10.54 -4.04 52.98
CA GLU A 292 -10.41 -2.61 53.20
C GLU A 292 -10.34 -1.81 51.92
N ASN A 293 -9.70 -2.37 50.89
CA ASN A 293 -9.46 -1.66 49.61
C ASN A 293 -10.55 -1.95 48.55
N ARG A 294 -11.52 -2.83 48.81
CA ARG A 294 -12.53 -3.27 47.81
C ARG A 294 -13.33 -2.13 47.19
N LEU A 295 -13.75 -1.17 47.99
CA LEU A 295 -14.57 -0.06 47.48
C LEU A 295 -13.78 0.83 46.51
N GLU A 296 -12.57 1.19 46.84
CA GLU A 296 -11.69 2.03 46.02
C GLU A 296 -11.29 1.32 44.76
N VAL A 297 -10.87 0.06 44.87
CA VAL A 297 -10.54 -0.80 43.73
C VAL A 297 -11.72 -0.96 42.77
N SER A 298 -12.93 -1.24 43.26
CA SER A 298 -14.11 -1.39 42.40
C SER A 298 -14.51 -0.09 41.72
N ALA A 299 -14.40 1.05 42.39
CA ALA A 299 -14.66 2.35 41.80
C ALA A 299 -13.65 2.65 40.68
N TYR A 300 -12.36 2.37 40.93
CA TYR A 300 -11.30 2.58 39.93
C TYR A 300 -11.48 1.69 38.67
N ILE A 301 -11.80 0.41 38.87
CA ILE A 301 -12.10 -0.50 37.74
C ILE A 301 -13.22 0.07 36.88
N SER A 302 -14.31 0.54 37.50
CA SER A 302 -15.48 1.07 36.82
C SER A 302 -15.16 2.30 35.96
N GLU A 303 -14.20 3.11 36.37
CA GLU A 303 -13.75 4.28 35.58
C GLU A 303 -12.70 3.90 34.53
N ALA A 304 -11.74 3.05 34.85
CA ALA A 304 -10.67 2.65 33.93
C ALA A 304 -11.21 1.89 32.69
N VAL A 305 -12.23 1.04 32.89
CA VAL A 305 -12.84 0.26 31.77
C VAL A 305 -13.58 1.14 30.77
N LYS A 306 -14.02 2.33 31.16
CA LYS A 306 -14.67 3.30 30.26
C LYS A 306 -13.70 3.96 29.28
N MET A 307 -12.41 3.96 29.58
CA MET A 307 -11.39 4.59 28.78
C MET A 307 -10.92 3.70 27.63
N SER A 308 -10.61 4.30 26.47
CA SER A 308 -9.99 3.57 25.37
C SER A 308 -8.56 3.12 25.73
N GLU A 309 -8.09 2.02 25.16
CA GLU A 309 -6.70 1.56 25.34
C GLU A 309 -5.70 2.61 24.83
N ILE A 310 -6.05 3.36 23.77
CA ILE A 310 -5.22 4.44 23.22
C ILE A 310 -5.08 5.58 24.23
N ASP A 311 -6.18 5.99 24.86
CA ASP A 311 -6.15 7.04 25.90
C ASP A 311 -5.36 6.58 27.12
N ARG A 312 -5.50 5.30 27.51
CA ARG A 312 -4.75 4.70 28.62
C ARG A 312 -3.24 4.65 28.33
N MET A 313 -2.84 4.41 27.08
CA MET A 313 -1.43 4.34 26.65
C MET A 313 -0.82 5.69 26.28
N SER A 314 -1.59 6.77 26.22
CA SER A 314 -1.08 8.11 25.86
C SER A 314 0.02 8.58 26.80
N GLU A 315 1.18 8.94 26.26
CA GLU A 315 2.31 9.49 27.04
C GLU A 315 1.99 10.86 27.67
N ALA A 316 1.12 11.64 27.04
CA ALA A 316 0.72 12.95 27.53
C ALA A 316 -0.18 12.89 28.77
N ARG A 317 -0.69 11.70 29.13
CA ARG A 317 -1.59 11.52 30.26
C ARG A 317 -0.85 11.10 31.51
N GLU A 318 -1.17 11.74 32.62
CA GLU A 318 -0.73 11.32 33.95
C GLU A 318 -1.25 9.92 34.28
N LYS A 319 -0.36 9.01 34.70
CA LYS A 319 -0.69 7.64 35.06
C LYS A 319 -1.35 7.58 36.42
N THR A 320 -2.42 6.78 36.54
CA THR A 320 -3.16 6.60 37.75
C THR A 320 -3.25 5.13 38.16
N GLY A 321 -3.44 4.89 39.46
CA GLY A 321 -3.61 3.55 39.99
C GLY A 321 -4.11 3.55 41.44
N VAL A 322 -4.49 2.35 41.89
CA VAL A 322 -5.00 2.11 43.25
C VAL A 322 -4.32 0.86 43.82
N PHE A 323 -3.94 0.92 45.08
CA PHE A 323 -3.36 -0.20 45.82
C PHE A 323 -4.43 -1.24 46.19
N THR A 324 -4.14 -2.51 45.91
CA THR A 324 -5.08 -3.61 46.19
C THR A 324 -5.05 -4.08 47.64
N GLY A 325 -4.02 -3.71 48.40
CA GLY A 325 -3.75 -4.21 49.74
C GLY A 325 -3.00 -5.56 49.77
N GLY A 326 -2.87 -6.25 48.63
CA GLY A 326 -2.17 -7.52 48.54
C GLY A 326 -0.75 -7.41 48.02
N ASN A 327 -0.02 -8.54 48.08
CA ASN A 327 1.37 -8.63 47.62
C ASN A 327 1.56 -9.85 46.73
N VAL A 328 2.61 -9.78 45.89
CA VAL A 328 3.23 -10.92 45.22
C VAL A 328 4.65 -11.13 45.72
N ILE A 329 5.19 -12.33 45.52
CA ILE A 329 6.56 -12.69 45.89
C ILE A 329 7.44 -12.64 44.66
N ASN A 330 8.52 -11.87 44.69
CA ASN A 330 9.52 -11.84 43.66
C ASN A 330 10.32 -13.18 43.69
N PRO A 331 10.28 -13.97 42.61
CA PRO A 331 10.86 -15.30 42.61
C PRO A 331 12.39 -15.33 42.66
N PHE A 332 13.09 -14.21 42.36
CA PHE A 332 14.56 -14.15 42.37
C PHE A 332 15.15 -13.87 43.76
N ASN A 333 14.46 -13.11 44.61
CA ASN A 333 15.01 -12.69 45.91
C ASN A 333 14.04 -12.93 47.10
N GLY A 334 12.83 -13.36 46.85
CA GLY A 334 11.82 -13.63 47.90
C GLY A 334 11.15 -12.36 48.47
N ASP A 335 11.43 -11.19 47.93
CA ASP A 335 10.86 -9.92 48.41
C ASP A 335 9.33 -9.90 48.20
N ARG A 336 8.63 -9.34 49.19
CA ARG A 336 7.19 -9.03 49.09
C ARG A 336 6.98 -7.73 48.33
N VAL A 337 6.26 -7.79 47.22
CA VAL A 337 6.04 -6.67 46.30
C VAL A 337 4.55 -6.28 46.33
N PRO A 338 4.21 -5.02 46.68
CA PRO A 338 2.82 -4.57 46.75
C PRO A 338 2.15 -4.55 45.37
N VAL A 339 0.89 -5.01 45.28
CA VAL A 339 0.12 -5.11 44.02
C VAL A 339 -0.81 -3.91 43.88
N TRP A 340 -0.64 -3.22 42.78
CA TRP A 340 -1.47 -2.10 42.35
C TRP A 340 -2.30 -2.48 41.11
N ILE A 341 -3.40 -1.81 40.88
CA ILE A 341 -4.04 -1.74 39.56
C ILE A 341 -3.79 -0.38 38.98
N ALA A 342 -3.52 -0.31 37.66
CA ALA A 342 -3.24 0.97 37.00
C ALA A 342 -3.79 1.01 35.57
N ASP A 343 -4.14 2.21 35.15
CA ASP A 343 -4.77 2.48 33.85
C ASP A 343 -3.83 2.22 32.65
N TYR A 344 -2.53 2.29 32.82
CA TYR A 344 -1.54 2.07 31.75
C TYR A 344 -1.17 0.59 31.51
N VAL A 345 -1.68 -0.35 32.31
CA VAL A 345 -1.54 -1.78 32.08
C VAL A 345 -2.80 -2.32 31.42
N LEU A 346 -2.62 -3.00 30.31
CA LEU A 346 -3.73 -3.52 29.50
C LEU A 346 -3.85 -5.03 29.63
N ILE A 347 -5.04 -5.52 29.91
CA ILE A 347 -5.32 -6.99 29.93
C ILE A 347 -5.08 -7.62 28.54
N SER A 348 -5.16 -6.84 27.52
CA SER A 348 -5.01 -7.24 26.12
C SER A 348 -3.57 -7.36 25.66
N TYR A 349 -2.59 -6.97 26.47
CA TYR A 349 -1.17 -7.02 26.12
C TYR A 349 -0.37 -7.81 27.14
N GLY A 350 0.39 -8.82 26.68
CA GLY A 350 1.12 -9.74 27.54
C GLY A 350 0.19 -10.55 28.43
N THR A 351 0.52 -10.60 29.70
CA THR A 351 -0.22 -11.31 30.73
C THR A 351 -1.26 -10.43 31.46
N GLY A 352 -1.36 -9.15 31.13
CA GLY A 352 -2.15 -8.18 31.87
C GLY A 352 -1.51 -7.81 33.22
N ALA A 353 -0.25 -8.17 33.42
CA ALA A 353 0.56 -7.89 34.60
C ALA A 353 1.92 -7.31 34.23
N VAL A 354 2.43 -6.39 35.04
CA VAL A 354 3.73 -5.73 34.85
C VAL A 354 4.49 -5.65 36.17
N MET A 355 5.76 -5.97 36.14
CA MET A 355 6.66 -5.68 37.26
C MET A 355 7.11 -4.22 37.21
N GLY A 356 6.87 -3.45 38.25
CA GLY A 356 7.26 -2.04 38.33
C GLY A 356 8.72 -1.87 38.72
N VAL A 357 9.52 -1.26 37.83
CA VAL A 357 10.96 -1.07 38.02
C VAL A 357 11.31 0.42 37.88
N PRO A 358 10.99 1.25 38.85
CA PRO A 358 11.06 2.71 38.76
C PRO A 358 12.46 3.24 38.46
N ALA A 359 13.51 2.58 38.88
CA ALA A 359 14.87 3.04 38.56
C ALA A 359 15.22 2.92 37.03
N HIS A 360 14.52 2.07 36.26
CA HIS A 360 14.89 1.69 34.90
C HIS A 360 13.76 1.74 33.87
N ASP A 361 12.56 2.19 34.26
CA ASP A 361 11.43 2.52 33.39
C ASP A 361 10.86 3.89 33.79
N GLN A 362 10.74 4.80 32.84
CA GLN A 362 10.33 6.18 33.09
C GLN A 362 8.87 6.27 33.56
N ARG A 363 7.97 5.43 33.06
CA ARG A 363 6.55 5.40 33.46
C ARG A 363 6.43 4.91 34.91
N ASP A 364 7.21 3.89 35.26
CA ASP A 364 7.29 3.36 36.60
C ASP A 364 7.91 4.36 37.56
N PHE A 365 8.90 5.16 37.11
CA PHE A 365 9.51 6.22 37.89
C PHE A 365 8.50 7.31 38.25
N GLU A 366 7.73 7.78 37.28
CA GLU A 366 6.67 8.77 37.47
C GLU A 366 5.58 8.26 38.40
N PHE A 367 5.15 6.99 38.18
CA PHE A 367 4.17 6.32 39.04
C PHE A 367 4.69 6.20 40.49
N ALA A 368 5.91 5.73 40.67
CA ALA A 368 6.55 5.59 41.98
C ALA A 368 6.70 6.95 42.67
N GLY A 369 7.06 7.99 41.94
CA GLY A 369 7.12 9.37 42.47
C GLY A 369 5.77 9.85 42.99
N LYS A 370 4.70 9.64 42.23
CA LYS A 370 3.32 10.03 42.59
C LYS A 370 2.80 9.31 43.86
N TYR A 371 3.07 8.04 43.95
CA TYR A 371 2.54 7.18 45.05
C TYR A 371 3.58 6.89 46.15
N HIS A 372 4.73 7.60 46.12
CA HIS A 372 5.81 7.52 47.12
C HIS A 372 6.35 6.09 47.29
N LEU A 373 6.46 5.35 46.17
CA LEU A 373 7.00 3.99 46.16
C LEU A 373 8.54 4.00 46.14
N PRO A 374 9.20 2.97 46.65
CA PRO A 374 10.65 2.89 46.64
C PRO A 374 11.24 2.84 45.22
N VAL A 375 12.40 3.47 45.04
CA VAL A 375 13.20 3.41 43.79
C VAL A 375 14.52 2.70 44.11
N LYS A 376 14.74 1.52 43.53
CA LYS A 376 15.92 0.68 43.75
C LYS A 376 16.74 0.57 42.49
N VAL A 377 17.92 1.14 42.49
CA VAL A 377 18.87 1.09 41.36
C VAL A 377 19.52 -0.28 41.30
N VAL A 378 19.42 -0.94 40.15
CA VAL A 378 20.03 -2.25 39.85
C VAL A 378 20.92 -2.27 38.63
N ILE A 379 20.93 -1.16 37.86
CA ILE A 379 21.88 -0.92 36.78
C ILE A 379 22.50 0.44 37.00
N ALA A 380 23.80 0.46 37.25
CA ALA A 380 24.58 1.66 37.52
C ALA A 380 25.28 2.14 36.25
N SER A 381 25.11 3.42 35.92
CA SER A 381 25.92 4.09 34.88
C SER A 381 27.38 4.25 35.37
N ASP A 382 28.30 4.48 34.43
CA ASP A 382 29.68 4.79 34.77
C ASP A 382 29.74 6.02 35.70
N GLY A 383 30.37 5.83 36.88
CA GLY A 383 30.49 6.90 37.86
C GLY A 383 29.32 7.06 38.87
N TYR A 384 28.30 6.23 38.80
CA TYR A 384 27.20 6.20 39.77
C TYR A 384 27.75 5.86 41.18
N LYS A 385 27.44 6.70 42.19
CA LYS A 385 27.90 6.56 43.56
C LYS A 385 26.78 6.43 44.62
N GLY A 386 25.57 6.15 44.15
CA GLY A 386 24.37 6.00 45.01
C GLY A 386 23.54 7.27 45.14
N GLU A 387 23.62 8.18 44.16
CA GLU A 387 22.79 9.38 44.12
C GLU A 387 21.32 9.04 43.90
N THR A 388 20.42 9.89 44.42
CA THR A 388 19.00 9.78 44.07
C THR A 388 18.75 10.13 42.61
N LEU A 389 18.04 9.28 41.90
CA LEU A 389 17.72 9.53 40.51
C LEU A 389 16.69 10.66 40.36
N GLU A 390 16.90 11.56 39.40
CA GLU A 390 15.93 12.59 38.99
C GLU A 390 14.97 12.07 37.89
N LYS A 391 15.39 11.01 37.16
CA LYS A 391 14.65 10.29 36.14
C LYS A 391 15.15 8.85 36.05
N ALA A 392 14.38 7.97 35.45
CA ALA A 392 14.79 6.61 35.22
C ALA A 392 16.06 6.50 34.37
N TYR A 393 16.94 5.57 34.72
CA TYR A 393 18.13 5.25 33.91
C TYR A 393 17.87 4.01 33.03
N THR A 394 17.79 4.21 31.74
CA THR A 394 17.47 3.15 30.75
C THR A 394 18.67 2.73 29.91
N GLY A 395 19.86 3.26 30.20
CA GLY A 395 21.09 3.01 29.43
C GLY A 395 21.81 1.70 29.82
N ALA A 396 22.93 1.47 29.13
CA ALA A 396 23.86 0.39 29.44
C ALA A 396 24.62 0.70 30.75
N GLY A 397 24.94 -0.34 31.52
CA GLY A 397 25.67 -0.19 32.77
C GLY A 397 25.93 -1.50 33.49
N SER A 398 26.63 -1.41 34.61
CA SER A 398 26.93 -2.56 35.44
C SER A 398 25.80 -2.86 36.41
N MET A 399 25.43 -4.12 36.54
CA MET A 399 24.42 -4.57 37.51
C MET A 399 24.93 -4.40 38.94
N VAL A 400 24.07 -3.88 39.79
CA VAL A 400 24.31 -3.64 41.21
C VAL A 400 23.07 -4.02 42.02
N ASN A 401 23.21 -4.39 43.28
CA ASN A 401 22.08 -4.80 44.13
C ASN A 401 21.24 -5.97 43.52
N SER A 402 21.86 -6.75 42.62
CA SER A 402 21.27 -7.82 41.84
C SER A 402 21.76 -9.23 42.21
N GLY A 403 22.30 -9.38 43.42
CA GLY A 403 22.72 -10.66 43.98
C GLY A 403 23.78 -11.36 43.12
N PRO A 404 23.49 -12.56 42.57
CA PRO A 404 24.51 -13.32 41.80
C PRO A 404 24.89 -12.64 40.46
N PHE A 405 24.20 -11.60 40.06
CA PHE A 405 24.43 -10.87 38.78
C PHE A 405 25.22 -9.57 38.98
N ASP A 406 25.58 -9.22 40.22
CA ASP A 406 26.35 -8.01 40.52
C ASP A 406 27.68 -7.97 39.75
N GLY A 407 27.98 -6.82 39.15
CA GLY A 407 29.20 -6.60 38.36
C GLY A 407 29.09 -7.01 36.89
N LEU A 408 28.04 -7.70 36.47
CA LEU A 408 27.81 -7.99 35.04
C LEU A 408 27.36 -6.72 34.28
N GLN A 409 27.70 -6.62 33.02
CA GLN A 409 27.05 -5.66 32.15
C GLN A 409 25.59 -6.09 31.94
N ASN A 410 24.67 -5.15 31.98
CA ASN A 410 23.22 -5.46 31.94
C ASN A 410 22.79 -6.25 30.69
N GLU A 411 23.46 -6.05 29.53
CA GLU A 411 23.24 -6.83 28.30
C GLU A 411 23.56 -8.32 28.53
N VAL A 412 24.65 -8.63 29.24
CA VAL A 412 24.98 -9.99 29.65
C VAL A 412 24.02 -10.49 30.74
N GLY A 413 23.61 -9.58 31.62
CA GLY A 413 22.66 -9.85 32.69
C GLY A 413 21.29 -10.30 32.18
N ILE A 414 20.83 -9.79 31.01
CA ILE A 414 19.59 -10.22 30.36
C ILE A 414 19.64 -11.73 30.04
N ASP A 415 20.67 -12.18 29.33
CA ASP A 415 20.82 -13.60 28.95
C ASP A 415 21.00 -14.50 30.17
N LYS A 416 21.86 -14.05 31.11
CA LYS A 416 22.10 -14.80 32.38
C LYS A 416 20.88 -14.85 33.28
N GLY A 417 20.06 -13.78 33.30
CA GLY A 417 18.79 -13.77 34.01
C GLY A 417 17.80 -14.76 33.41
N MET A 418 17.74 -14.86 32.06
CA MET A 418 16.91 -15.84 31.38
C MET A 418 17.38 -17.28 31.60
N ASP A 419 18.72 -17.54 31.56
CA ASP A 419 19.29 -18.84 31.91
C ASP A 419 18.90 -19.25 33.34
N TYR A 420 19.10 -18.36 34.32
CA TYR A 420 18.79 -18.61 35.74
C TYR A 420 17.30 -18.92 35.94
N LEU A 421 16.43 -18.19 35.21
CA LEU A 421 15.00 -18.37 35.30
C LEU A 421 14.56 -19.76 34.81
N GLU A 422 15.12 -20.26 33.72
CA GLU A 422 14.85 -21.60 33.18
C GLU A 422 15.44 -22.70 34.06
N GLU A 423 16.71 -22.56 34.53
CA GLU A 423 17.40 -23.53 35.40
C GLU A 423 16.68 -23.74 36.73
N HIS A 424 16.05 -22.67 37.29
CA HIS A 424 15.32 -22.73 38.55
C HIS A 424 13.80 -22.93 38.39
N SER A 425 13.32 -23.13 37.17
CA SER A 425 11.88 -23.29 36.86
C SER A 425 11.01 -22.12 37.39
N LEU A 426 11.53 -20.89 37.29
CA LEU A 426 10.87 -19.64 37.71
C LEU A 426 10.13 -18.97 36.53
N GLY A 427 10.18 -19.57 35.33
CA GLY A 427 9.56 -19.08 34.14
C GLY A 427 10.24 -19.64 32.88
N ARG A 428 10.10 -18.94 31.75
CA ARG A 428 10.62 -19.39 30.44
C ARG A 428 10.92 -18.24 29.49
N ARG A 429 11.84 -18.45 28.56
CA ARG A 429 12.00 -17.57 27.39
C ARG A 429 10.70 -17.56 26.57
N THR A 430 10.26 -16.40 26.14
CA THR A 430 9.00 -16.21 25.43
C THR A 430 9.12 -15.11 24.41
N VAL A 431 8.44 -15.27 23.29
CA VAL A 431 8.25 -14.21 22.28
C VAL A 431 6.80 -13.77 22.30
N LEU A 432 6.58 -12.51 22.45
CA LEU A 432 5.24 -11.90 22.31
C LEU A 432 5.15 -11.07 21.04
N TYR A 433 3.95 -10.99 20.51
CA TYR A 433 3.62 -10.13 19.38
C TYR A 433 2.55 -9.12 19.80
N ARG A 434 2.68 -7.87 19.33
CA ARG A 434 1.63 -6.87 19.51
C ARG A 434 0.42 -7.17 18.61
N MET A 435 0.69 -7.73 17.42
CA MET A 435 -0.34 -8.22 16.50
C MET A 435 -1.19 -9.28 17.17
N ARG A 436 -2.50 -9.22 16.95
CA ARG A 436 -3.48 -10.21 17.41
C ARG A 436 -4.04 -10.99 16.25
N ASP A 437 -4.68 -12.10 16.55
CA ASP A 437 -5.39 -12.89 15.56
C ASP A 437 -6.47 -12.05 14.88
N TRP A 438 -6.68 -12.33 13.61
CA TRP A 438 -7.53 -11.53 12.73
C TRP A 438 -8.99 -11.86 12.94
N LEU A 439 -9.76 -10.93 13.54
CA LEU A 439 -11.22 -11.02 13.71
C LEU A 439 -11.91 -10.94 12.34
N ILE A 440 -12.63 -12.00 11.96
CA ILE A 440 -13.33 -12.08 10.67
C ILE A 440 -14.85 -11.95 10.78
N SER A 441 -15.45 -12.24 11.93
CA SER A 441 -16.91 -12.14 12.13
C SER A 441 -17.45 -10.74 11.93
N ARG A 442 -18.51 -10.61 11.15
CA ARG A 442 -19.31 -9.39 11.01
C ARG A 442 -20.80 -9.72 11.15
N GLN A 443 -21.50 -8.96 11.98
CA GLN A 443 -22.95 -9.06 12.17
C GLN A 443 -23.65 -8.28 11.06
N ARG A 444 -23.42 -8.72 9.81
CA ARG A 444 -23.83 -8.06 8.56
C ARG A 444 -24.49 -9.05 7.61
N TYR A 445 -25.37 -8.51 6.74
CA TYR A 445 -25.96 -9.26 5.65
C TYR A 445 -24.98 -9.38 4.46
N TRP A 446 -24.41 -8.26 4.01
CA TRP A 446 -23.63 -8.18 2.78
C TRP A 446 -22.16 -8.58 3.01
N GLY A 447 -21.92 -9.89 2.97
CA GLY A 447 -20.60 -10.50 3.17
C GLY A 447 -20.63 -12.00 2.88
N THR A 448 -19.48 -12.63 2.83
CA THR A 448 -19.38 -14.08 2.63
C THR A 448 -19.89 -14.84 3.86
N PRO A 449 -20.96 -15.67 3.74
CA PRO A 449 -21.43 -16.47 4.88
C PRO A 449 -20.35 -17.42 5.38
N ILE A 450 -20.20 -17.52 6.69
CA ILE A 450 -19.27 -18.45 7.32
C ILE A 450 -19.84 -19.87 7.23
N PRO A 451 -19.13 -20.85 6.63
CA PRO A 451 -19.67 -22.18 6.32
C PRO A 451 -19.62 -23.14 7.50
N VAL A 452 -20.31 -22.80 8.60
CA VAL A 452 -20.37 -23.59 9.83
C VAL A 452 -21.82 -23.80 10.26
N ILE A 453 -22.09 -24.94 10.87
CA ILE A 453 -23.38 -25.38 11.41
C ILE A 453 -23.22 -25.79 12.89
N TYR A 454 -24.14 -25.41 13.73
CA TYR A 454 -24.19 -25.78 15.16
C TYR A 454 -25.22 -26.86 15.37
N CYS A 455 -24.77 -28.05 15.73
CA CYS A 455 -25.61 -29.21 16.08
C CYS A 455 -25.58 -29.45 17.60
N LYS A 456 -26.72 -29.77 18.18
CA LYS A 456 -26.79 -30.08 19.63
C LYS A 456 -25.93 -31.28 20.02
N ASP A 457 -25.90 -32.31 19.16
CA ASP A 457 -25.21 -33.57 19.44
C ASP A 457 -23.76 -33.59 18.93
N CYS A 458 -23.46 -32.88 17.82
CA CYS A 458 -22.15 -32.92 17.18
C CYS A 458 -21.31 -31.68 17.46
N GLY A 459 -21.87 -30.64 18.11
CA GLY A 459 -21.22 -29.36 18.34
C GLY A 459 -21.10 -28.55 17.05
N GLU A 460 -19.98 -27.95 16.88
CA GLU A 460 -19.58 -27.14 15.71
C GLU A 460 -19.20 -28.07 14.55
N VAL A 461 -19.85 -27.93 13.43
CA VAL A 461 -19.67 -28.79 12.24
C VAL A 461 -19.47 -27.95 11.00
N PRO A 462 -18.31 -28.03 10.32
CA PRO A 462 -18.11 -27.40 9.04
C PRO A 462 -19.06 -27.91 7.96
N VAL A 463 -19.49 -27.05 7.05
CA VAL A 463 -20.26 -27.44 5.88
C VAL A 463 -19.37 -28.28 4.96
N PRO A 464 -19.83 -29.43 4.42
CA PRO A 464 -19.06 -30.21 3.44
C PRO A 464 -18.72 -29.38 2.20
N GLU A 465 -17.51 -29.58 1.64
CA GLU A 465 -17.03 -28.84 0.47
C GLU A 465 -17.96 -28.94 -0.73
N GLU A 466 -18.59 -30.09 -0.89
CA GLU A 466 -19.54 -30.38 -1.99
C GLU A 466 -20.84 -29.58 -1.88
N GLN A 467 -21.13 -29.02 -0.70
CA GLN A 467 -22.31 -28.19 -0.44
C GLN A 467 -22.02 -26.68 -0.55
N LEU A 468 -20.79 -26.31 -0.89
CA LEU A 468 -20.44 -24.93 -1.19
C LEU A 468 -20.91 -24.52 -2.58
N PRO A 469 -21.33 -23.25 -2.75
CA PRO A 469 -21.36 -22.18 -1.75
C PRO A 469 -22.59 -22.26 -0.82
N VAL A 470 -22.39 -21.86 0.46
CA VAL A 470 -23.50 -21.43 1.30
C VAL A 470 -23.97 -20.11 0.74
N LEU A 471 -25.12 -20.10 0.08
CA LEU A 471 -25.65 -18.93 -0.60
C LEU A 471 -26.18 -17.88 0.37
N LEU A 472 -25.92 -16.60 0.05
CA LEU A 472 -26.56 -15.48 0.71
C LEU A 472 -28.04 -15.43 0.27
N PRO A 473 -29.01 -15.54 1.20
CA PRO A 473 -30.42 -15.54 0.83
C PRO A 473 -30.89 -14.14 0.42
N PRO A 474 -31.88 -14.01 -0.48
CA PRO A 474 -32.50 -12.71 -0.71
C PRO A 474 -33.21 -12.22 0.57
N MET A 475 -33.04 -10.94 0.88
CA MET A 475 -33.67 -10.29 2.05
C MET A 475 -34.24 -8.93 1.67
N ASP A 476 -35.51 -8.71 1.95
CA ASP A 476 -36.13 -7.38 1.76
C ASP A 476 -35.64 -6.39 2.84
N ASN A 477 -35.53 -6.85 4.08
CA ASN A 477 -35.07 -6.05 5.22
C ASN A 477 -33.75 -6.60 5.75
N PHE A 478 -32.64 -6.08 5.22
CA PHE A 478 -31.27 -6.40 5.62
C PHE A 478 -30.68 -5.43 6.65
N LEU A 479 -31.49 -4.50 7.17
CA LEU A 479 -31.03 -3.54 8.18
C LEU A 479 -30.79 -4.22 9.52
N PRO A 480 -29.75 -3.82 10.26
CA PRO A 480 -29.60 -4.20 11.65
C PRO A 480 -30.79 -3.73 12.50
N ASP A 481 -31.22 -4.51 13.50
CA ASP A 481 -32.40 -4.24 14.32
C ASP A 481 -32.09 -3.83 15.78
N GLY A 482 -30.83 -3.60 16.09
CA GLY A 482 -30.37 -3.24 17.45
C GLY A 482 -30.12 -4.44 18.38
N SER A 483 -30.47 -5.64 17.97
CA SER A 483 -30.24 -6.86 18.78
C SER A 483 -28.76 -7.23 18.94
N GLY A 484 -27.90 -6.73 18.05
CA GLY A 484 -26.50 -7.12 17.97
C GLY A 484 -26.27 -8.42 17.19
N LEU A 485 -27.33 -9.01 16.64
CA LEU A 485 -27.24 -10.19 15.79
C LEU A 485 -27.21 -9.79 14.31
N SER A 486 -26.64 -10.67 13.48
CA SER A 486 -26.69 -10.50 12.05
C SER A 486 -28.12 -10.51 11.53
N PRO A 487 -28.49 -9.67 10.53
CA PRO A 487 -29.80 -9.74 9.87
C PRO A 487 -30.15 -11.15 9.36
N LEU A 488 -29.16 -11.96 8.97
CA LEU A 488 -29.36 -13.35 8.55
C LEU A 488 -30.01 -14.24 9.63
N SER A 489 -29.87 -13.89 10.92
CA SER A 489 -30.50 -14.60 12.02
C SER A 489 -32.04 -14.60 11.97
N ARG A 490 -32.62 -13.68 11.21
CA ARG A 490 -34.06 -13.50 11.01
C ARG A 490 -34.62 -14.26 9.81
N VAL A 491 -33.79 -15.00 9.07
CA VAL A 491 -34.20 -15.79 7.89
C VAL A 491 -34.25 -17.28 8.28
N PRO A 492 -35.44 -17.84 8.64
CA PRO A 492 -35.54 -19.20 9.08
C PRO A 492 -34.99 -20.23 8.10
N GLU A 493 -35.18 -20.00 6.79
CA GLU A 493 -34.74 -20.86 5.69
C GLU A 493 -33.20 -20.90 5.58
N PHE A 494 -32.51 -19.81 5.99
CA PHE A 494 -31.07 -19.78 6.08
C PHE A 494 -30.56 -20.39 7.39
N VAL A 495 -31.17 -20.04 8.51
CA VAL A 495 -30.74 -20.45 9.85
C VAL A 495 -30.93 -21.92 10.10
N ASN A 496 -32.11 -22.47 9.77
CA ASN A 496 -32.43 -23.88 10.02
C ASN A 496 -31.71 -24.78 9.01
N ALA A 497 -30.88 -25.65 9.53
CA ALA A 497 -30.08 -26.57 8.74
C ALA A 497 -30.18 -27.99 9.24
N THR A 498 -29.80 -28.95 8.41
CA THR A 498 -29.60 -30.32 8.78
C THR A 498 -28.13 -30.57 9.05
N CYS A 499 -27.80 -31.18 10.19
CA CYS A 499 -26.41 -31.52 10.50
C CYS A 499 -25.85 -32.53 9.49
N PRO A 500 -24.78 -32.23 8.76
CA PRO A 500 -24.21 -33.16 7.78
C PRO A 500 -23.56 -34.38 8.42
N LYS A 501 -23.27 -34.34 9.72
CA LYS A 501 -22.65 -35.45 10.45
C LYS A 501 -23.62 -36.47 11.01
N CYS A 502 -24.75 -36.02 11.60
CA CYS A 502 -25.74 -36.94 12.24
C CYS A 502 -27.12 -36.89 11.59
N GLY A 503 -27.43 -36.01 10.64
CA GLY A 503 -28.76 -35.86 10.04
C GLY A 503 -29.78 -35.13 10.91
N GLY A 504 -29.45 -34.76 12.13
CA GLY A 504 -30.36 -34.07 13.08
C GLY A 504 -30.54 -32.58 12.77
N PRO A 505 -31.52 -31.93 13.41
CA PRO A 505 -31.76 -30.50 13.27
C PRO A 505 -30.58 -29.69 13.83
N ALA A 506 -30.18 -28.65 13.10
CA ALA A 506 -29.04 -27.82 13.45
C ALA A 506 -29.29 -26.37 13.05
N ARG A 507 -28.40 -25.46 13.44
CA ARG A 507 -28.47 -24.02 13.10
C ARG A 507 -27.20 -23.60 12.36
N ARG A 508 -27.39 -22.84 11.30
CA ARG A 508 -26.29 -22.27 10.55
C ARG A 508 -25.71 -21.05 11.28
N GLU A 509 -24.39 -20.82 11.12
CA GLU A 509 -23.75 -19.57 11.48
C GLU A 509 -24.38 -18.41 10.69
N THR A 510 -24.60 -17.28 11.37
CA THR A 510 -25.27 -16.12 10.78
C THR A 510 -24.33 -14.92 10.59
N ASP A 511 -23.14 -14.97 11.17
CA ASP A 511 -22.12 -13.98 10.88
C ASP A 511 -21.56 -14.18 9.47
N THR A 512 -21.14 -13.09 8.85
CA THR A 512 -20.41 -13.09 7.58
C THR A 512 -18.94 -12.75 7.81
N MET A 513 -18.06 -13.14 6.87
CA MET A 513 -16.66 -12.76 6.90
C MET A 513 -16.50 -11.30 6.48
N GLY A 514 -15.57 -10.58 7.11
CA GLY A 514 -15.16 -9.23 6.68
C GLY A 514 -14.62 -9.22 5.26
N GLY A 515 -14.78 -8.12 4.52
CA GLY A 515 -14.43 -7.99 3.11
C GLY A 515 -13.00 -8.39 2.76
N PHE A 516 -12.04 -8.15 3.66
CA PHE A 516 -10.64 -8.54 3.45
C PHE A 516 -10.43 -10.05 3.29
N ALA A 517 -11.35 -10.90 3.73
CA ALA A 517 -11.27 -12.34 3.46
C ALA A 517 -11.39 -12.63 1.95
N CYS A 518 -12.22 -11.88 1.23
CA CYS A 518 -12.34 -11.98 -0.22
C CYS A 518 -11.13 -11.37 -0.94
N SER A 519 -10.65 -10.20 -0.51
CA SER A 519 -9.53 -9.52 -1.16
C SER A 519 -8.16 -10.12 -0.85
N SER A 520 -8.05 -11.12 0.05
CA SER A 520 -6.76 -11.73 0.39
C SER A 520 -6.22 -12.72 -0.63
N TRP A 521 -6.98 -13.06 -1.69
CA TRP A 521 -6.59 -14.09 -2.66
C TRP A 521 -6.98 -13.80 -4.12
N TYR A 522 -7.61 -12.66 -4.43
CA TYR A 522 -8.14 -12.32 -5.74
C TYR A 522 -7.08 -12.29 -6.85
N PHE A 523 -5.83 -11.96 -6.52
CA PHE A 523 -4.69 -12.02 -7.44
C PHE A 523 -4.43 -13.44 -7.97
N LEU A 524 -4.77 -14.47 -7.21
CA LEU A 524 -4.75 -15.86 -7.68
C LEU A 524 -5.94 -16.15 -8.60
N ARG A 525 -7.13 -15.63 -8.26
CA ARG A 525 -8.34 -15.85 -9.07
C ARG A 525 -8.22 -15.24 -10.46
N PHE A 526 -7.61 -14.08 -10.60
CA PHE A 526 -7.37 -13.45 -11.90
C PHE A 526 -6.57 -14.32 -12.87
N THR A 527 -5.77 -15.27 -12.39
CA THR A 527 -5.01 -16.17 -13.27
C THR A 527 -5.92 -17.14 -14.01
N SER A 528 -7.12 -17.42 -13.49
CA SER A 528 -8.12 -18.34 -14.09
C SER A 528 -9.53 -18.10 -13.53
N PRO A 529 -10.16 -16.96 -13.82
CA PRO A 529 -11.41 -16.55 -13.17
C PRO A 529 -12.60 -17.50 -13.40
N HIS A 530 -12.60 -18.26 -14.49
CA HIS A 530 -13.67 -19.19 -14.86
C HIS A 530 -13.37 -20.65 -14.48
N TYR A 531 -12.25 -20.91 -13.76
CA TYR A 531 -11.94 -22.26 -13.32
C TYR A 531 -12.89 -22.71 -12.20
N ASP A 532 -13.55 -23.85 -12.39
CA ASP A 532 -14.63 -24.37 -11.51
C ASP A 532 -14.23 -25.57 -10.65
N LYS A 533 -13.07 -26.19 -10.95
CA LYS A 533 -12.57 -27.37 -10.21
C LYS A 533 -11.72 -27.00 -8.98
N GLY A 534 -11.51 -25.72 -8.73
CA GLY A 534 -10.73 -25.20 -7.63
C GLY A 534 -10.72 -23.68 -7.62
N PRO A 535 -10.09 -23.04 -6.61
CA PRO A 535 -10.04 -21.59 -6.50
C PRO A 535 -9.26 -20.95 -7.66
N PHE A 536 -8.31 -21.66 -8.24
CA PHE A 536 -7.52 -21.28 -9.42
C PHE A 536 -6.99 -22.53 -10.11
N ASN A 537 -6.64 -22.40 -11.39
CA ASN A 537 -5.98 -23.47 -12.14
C ASN A 537 -4.49 -23.49 -11.78
N PRO A 538 -3.93 -24.62 -11.30
CA PRO A 538 -2.53 -24.70 -10.89
C PRO A 538 -1.52 -24.37 -12.00
N ALA A 539 -1.81 -24.70 -13.25
CA ALA A 539 -0.91 -24.46 -14.38
C ALA A 539 -0.83 -22.98 -14.74
N THR A 540 -1.97 -22.29 -14.86
CA THR A 540 -2.02 -20.86 -15.14
C THR A 540 -1.50 -20.04 -13.96
N MET A 541 -1.82 -20.44 -12.72
CA MET A 541 -1.27 -19.84 -11.53
C MET A 541 0.26 -19.92 -11.51
N LYS A 542 0.85 -21.07 -11.80
CA LYS A 542 2.30 -21.25 -11.86
C LYS A 542 2.97 -20.40 -12.94
N TYR A 543 2.28 -20.14 -14.06
CA TYR A 543 2.79 -19.28 -15.11
C TYR A 543 2.76 -17.78 -14.71
N TRP A 544 1.64 -17.31 -14.16
CA TRP A 544 1.45 -15.88 -13.88
C TRP A 544 2.05 -15.41 -12.55
N MET A 545 2.01 -16.25 -11.52
CA MET A 545 2.44 -15.84 -10.17
C MET A 545 3.96 -16.02 -9.94
N PRO A 546 4.54 -15.24 -9.03
CA PRO A 546 3.96 -14.13 -8.28
C PRO A 546 3.67 -12.90 -9.15
N VAL A 547 2.89 -11.94 -8.63
CA VAL A 547 2.63 -10.64 -9.29
C VAL A 547 3.94 -9.86 -9.40
N ASP A 548 4.26 -9.37 -10.60
CA ASP A 548 5.53 -8.65 -10.84
C ASP A 548 5.47 -7.22 -10.29
N LEU A 549 4.34 -6.54 -10.47
CA LEU A 549 4.12 -5.20 -9.92
C LEU A 549 2.70 -5.08 -9.38
N TYR A 550 2.61 -4.62 -8.14
CA TYR A 550 1.36 -4.31 -7.46
C TYR A 550 1.31 -2.85 -7.05
N VAL A 551 0.21 -2.16 -7.37
CA VAL A 551 0.09 -0.72 -7.16
C VAL A 551 -1.18 -0.41 -6.37
N GLY A 552 -1.04 0.38 -5.30
CA GLY A 552 -2.18 0.77 -4.46
C GLY A 552 -1.80 1.60 -3.24
N GLY A 553 -2.81 1.97 -2.44
CA GLY A 553 -2.67 2.89 -1.31
C GLY A 553 -1.84 2.34 -0.15
N ALA A 554 -1.01 3.20 0.44
CA ALA A 554 -0.15 2.86 1.59
C ALA A 554 -0.96 2.51 2.87
N GLU A 555 -2.22 2.95 2.96
CA GLU A 555 -3.14 2.62 4.06
C GLU A 555 -3.40 1.13 4.24
N HIS A 556 -3.19 0.35 3.18
CA HIS A 556 -3.35 -1.11 3.19
C HIS A 556 -2.13 -1.87 3.74
N ALA A 557 -1.07 -1.18 4.19
CA ALA A 557 0.16 -1.80 4.68
C ALA A 557 -0.08 -2.88 5.74
N VAL A 558 -0.90 -2.57 6.75
CA VAL A 558 -1.21 -3.47 7.89
C VAL A 558 -2.60 -4.10 7.78
N LEU A 559 -3.25 -3.97 6.63
CA LEU A 559 -4.56 -4.50 6.29
C LEU A 559 -4.43 -5.56 5.18
N HIS A 560 -4.98 -5.26 4.01
CA HIS A 560 -4.98 -6.15 2.85
C HIS A 560 -3.61 -6.75 2.52
N LEU A 561 -2.54 -5.95 2.50
CA LEU A 561 -1.20 -6.43 2.16
C LEU A 561 -0.68 -7.48 3.17
N LEU A 562 -0.92 -7.26 4.46
CA LEU A 562 -0.54 -8.22 5.50
C LEU A 562 -1.37 -9.51 5.41
N TYR A 563 -2.68 -9.39 5.17
CA TYR A 563 -3.58 -10.54 5.04
C TYR A 563 -3.31 -11.35 3.78
N ALA A 564 -3.03 -10.71 2.64
CA ALA A 564 -2.65 -11.39 1.40
C ALA A 564 -1.35 -12.20 1.57
N ARG A 565 -0.35 -11.67 2.28
CA ARG A 565 0.89 -12.38 2.61
C ARG A 565 0.63 -13.59 3.51
N PHE A 566 -0.16 -13.39 4.57
CA PHE A 566 -0.59 -14.50 5.45
C PHE A 566 -1.29 -15.60 4.66
N TRP A 567 -2.28 -15.24 3.82
CA TRP A 567 -3.03 -16.18 3.00
C TRP A 567 -2.10 -16.98 2.08
N THR A 568 -1.17 -16.29 1.42
CA THR A 568 -0.18 -16.93 0.52
C THR A 568 0.68 -17.96 1.26
N LYS A 569 1.14 -17.65 2.49
CA LYS A 569 1.94 -18.58 3.29
C LYS A 569 1.14 -19.83 3.70
N VAL A 570 -0.10 -19.63 4.13
CA VAL A 570 -1.01 -20.76 4.44
C VAL A 570 -1.23 -21.66 3.22
N LEU A 571 -1.44 -21.07 2.05
CA LEU A 571 -1.63 -21.86 0.82
C LEU A 571 -0.33 -22.57 0.37
N ALA A 572 0.82 -21.98 0.62
CA ALA A 572 2.10 -22.64 0.37
C ALA A 572 2.30 -23.84 1.29
N ASP A 573 1.98 -23.74 2.58
CA ASP A 573 2.04 -24.84 3.54
C ASP A 573 1.04 -25.96 3.20
N ALA A 574 -0.11 -25.60 2.64
CA ALA A 574 -1.09 -26.55 2.11
C ALA A 574 -0.66 -27.20 0.78
N GLY A 575 0.53 -26.86 0.23
CA GLY A 575 1.05 -27.40 -1.01
C GLY A 575 0.37 -26.88 -2.28
N LEU A 576 -0.39 -25.81 -2.19
CA LEU A 576 -1.12 -25.21 -3.31
C LEU A 576 -0.31 -24.17 -4.07
N LEU A 577 0.67 -23.52 -3.44
CA LEU A 577 1.53 -22.51 -4.03
C LEU A 577 3.02 -22.87 -3.89
N PRO A 578 3.84 -22.63 -4.93
CA PRO A 578 5.29 -22.88 -4.87
C PRO A 578 6.09 -21.66 -4.36
N PHE A 579 5.44 -20.60 -3.93
CA PHE A 579 6.03 -19.36 -3.43
C PHE A 579 5.33 -18.93 -2.15
N ARG A 580 5.96 -18.02 -1.38
CA ARG A 580 5.50 -17.59 -0.06
C ARG A 580 5.17 -16.10 0.04
N GLU A 581 5.47 -15.32 -1.00
CA GLU A 581 5.10 -13.91 -1.10
C GLU A 581 4.31 -13.65 -2.38
N PRO A 582 3.15 -12.95 -2.32
CA PRO A 582 2.26 -12.80 -3.47
C PRO A 582 2.73 -11.75 -4.47
N PHE A 583 3.42 -10.69 -4.01
CA PHE A 583 3.76 -9.50 -4.78
C PHE A 583 5.26 -9.25 -4.71
N THR A 584 5.96 -9.32 -5.86
CA THR A 584 7.41 -9.12 -5.93
C THR A 584 7.76 -7.66 -5.65
N LYS A 585 7.09 -6.74 -6.34
CA LYS A 585 7.29 -5.29 -6.19
C LYS A 585 5.99 -4.59 -5.84
N LEU A 586 6.07 -3.68 -4.87
CA LEU A 586 4.95 -2.83 -4.47
C LEU A 586 5.29 -1.36 -4.73
N LEU A 587 4.30 -0.62 -5.21
CA LEU A 587 4.37 0.84 -5.32
C LEU A 587 3.13 1.47 -4.71
N ASN A 588 3.35 2.60 -4.04
CA ASN A 588 2.27 3.40 -3.52
C ASN A 588 2.18 4.71 -4.29
N GLN A 589 1.01 5.03 -4.81
CA GLN A 589 0.75 6.34 -5.39
C GLN A 589 0.52 7.38 -4.29
N GLY A 590 0.93 8.62 -4.57
CA GLY A 590 0.52 9.77 -3.77
C GLY A 590 -0.97 10.08 -3.94
N GLN A 591 -1.56 10.73 -2.95
CA GLN A 591 -2.98 11.10 -2.97
C GLN A 591 -3.22 12.34 -3.84
N LEU A 592 -4.27 12.27 -4.66
CA LEU A 592 -4.76 13.43 -5.41
C LEU A 592 -5.90 14.08 -4.64
N MET A 593 -5.60 15.24 -4.07
CA MET A 593 -6.56 16.03 -3.30
C MET A 593 -7.50 16.82 -4.22
N GLY A 594 -8.67 17.16 -3.73
CA GLY A 594 -9.58 18.08 -4.42
C GLY A 594 -9.00 19.50 -4.54
N PRO A 595 -9.65 20.40 -5.31
CA PRO A 595 -9.20 21.79 -5.48
C PRO A 595 -9.12 22.58 -4.16
N ASP A 596 -9.82 22.10 -3.14
CA ASP A 596 -9.84 22.65 -1.78
C ASP A 596 -8.69 22.15 -0.88
N GLY A 597 -7.77 21.34 -1.43
CA GLY A 597 -6.64 20.75 -0.69
C GLY A 597 -7.01 19.60 0.25
N HIS A 598 -8.26 19.14 0.20
CA HIS A 598 -8.72 17.99 1.00
C HIS A 598 -8.95 16.76 0.12
N ARG A 599 -8.93 15.59 0.76
CA ARG A 599 -9.29 14.33 0.09
C ARG A 599 -10.66 14.44 -0.57
N MET A 600 -10.77 14.00 -1.82
CA MET A 600 -12.04 14.03 -2.54
C MET A 600 -13.08 13.14 -1.87
N SER A 601 -14.22 13.70 -1.56
CA SER A 601 -15.37 12.96 -1.04
C SER A 601 -16.69 13.60 -1.44
N LYS A 602 -17.73 12.79 -1.62
CA LYS A 602 -19.07 13.29 -1.99
C LYS A 602 -19.66 14.19 -0.92
N SER A 603 -19.41 13.88 0.35
CA SER A 603 -19.90 14.67 1.48
C SER A 603 -19.33 16.09 1.52
N ARG A 604 -18.16 16.32 0.91
CA ARG A 604 -17.54 17.64 0.76
C ARG A 604 -17.94 18.36 -0.54
N GLY A 605 -18.50 17.64 -1.51
CA GLY A 605 -18.83 18.21 -2.82
C GLY A 605 -17.61 18.58 -3.68
N ASN A 606 -16.41 18.06 -3.36
CA ASN A 606 -15.16 18.37 -4.03
C ASN A 606 -14.69 17.29 -5.02
N VAL A 607 -15.59 16.35 -5.35
CA VAL A 607 -15.31 15.24 -6.28
C VAL A 607 -15.29 15.74 -7.72
N ILE A 608 -14.22 15.39 -8.45
CA ILE A 608 -14.10 15.58 -9.89
C ILE A 608 -14.13 14.21 -10.53
N THR A 609 -15.07 14.01 -11.48
CA THR A 609 -15.26 12.72 -12.14
C THR A 609 -14.43 12.60 -13.42
N PRO A 610 -13.98 11.40 -13.80
CA PRO A 610 -13.38 11.18 -15.12
C PRO A 610 -14.30 11.59 -16.26
N ASP A 611 -15.62 11.36 -16.12
CA ASP A 611 -16.62 11.71 -17.13
C ASP A 611 -16.52 13.18 -17.52
N SER A 612 -16.57 14.08 -16.55
CA SER A 612 -16.53 15.53 -16.81
C SER A 612 -15.22 15.97 -17.48
N MET A 613 -14.10 15.32 -17.14
CA MET A 613 -12.79 15.62 -17.73
C MET A 613 -12.68 15.08 -19.16
N VAL A 614 -13.14 13.86 -19.40
CA VAL A 614 -13.14 13.24 -20.74
C VAL A 614 -14.09 13.98 -21.67
N GLU A 615 -15.27 14.34 -21.23
CA GLU A 615 -16.23 15.12 -22.01
C GLU A 615 -15.65 16.49 -22.44
N THR A 616 -14.94 17.16 -21.52
CA THR A 616 -14.44 18.51 -21.78
C THR A 616 -13.11 18.51 -22.53
N TYR A 617 -12.18 17.63 -22.15
CA TYR A 617 -10.77 17.69 -22.61
C TYR A 617 -10.33 16.49 -23.43
N GLY A 618 -11.01 15.35 -23.31
CA GLY A 618 -10.63 14.06 -23.84
C GLY A 618 -9.83 13.21 -22.84
N ALA A 619 -9.89 11.89 -23.03
CA ALA A 619 -9.20 10.92 -22.17
C ALA A 619 -7.66 11.07 -22.24
N ASP A 620 -7.11 11.25 -23.43
CA ASP A 620 -5.65 11.42 -23.59
C ASP A 620 -5.13 12.68 -22.89
N ALA A 621 -5.94 13.76 -22.82
CA ALA A 621 -5.58 14.95 -22.05
C ALA A 621 -5.59 14.71 -20.54
N LEU A 622 -6.58 13.97 -20.03
CA LEU A 622 -6.63 13.54 -18.64
C LEU A 622 -5.42 12.65 -18.30
N ARG A 623 -5.10 11.68 -19.16
CA ARG A 623 -3.99 10.74 -18.98
C ARG A 623 -2.64 11.47 -18.86
N ILE A 624 -2.34 12.38 -19.78
CA ILE A 624 -1.10 13.18 -19.75
C ILE A 624 -1.05 14.05 -18.48
N TYR A 625 -2.17 14.66 -18.12
CA TYR A 625 -2.22 15.54 -16.96
C TYR A 625 -1.94 14.77 -15.66
N GLU A 626 -2.60 13.62 -15.45
CA GLU A 626 -2.38 12.76 -14.27
C GLU A 626 -0.92 12.31 -14.12
N MET A 627 -0.26 12.02 -15.22
CA MET A 627 1.16 11.64 -15.22
C MET A 627 2.10 12.82 -15.00
N PHE A 628 1.75 14.02 -15.47
CA PHE A 628 2.64 15.19 -15.49
C PHE A 628 2.61 16.00 -14.20
N ILE A 629 1.47 16.02 -13.49
CA ILE A 629 1.18 16.96 -12.40
C ILE A 629 2.17 16.86 -11.22
N ALA A 630 2.69 15.66 -10.91
CA ALA A 630 3.66 15.43 -9.83
C ALA A 630 4.37 14.06 -10.00
N PRO A 631 5.49 13.84 -9.31
CA PRO A 631 6.03 12.49 -9.11
C PRO A 631 4.95 11.53 -8.60
N PHE A 632 5.01 10.27 -9.04
CA PHE A 632 3.95 9.28 -8.80
C PHE A 632 3.64 9.05 -7.31
N ASP A 633 4.67 9.08 -6.48
CA ASP A 633 4.65 8.81 -5.05
C ASP A 633 4.34 10.04 -4.16
N GLN A 634 4.07 11.21 -4.75
CA GLN A 634 3.80 12.44 -4.01
C GLN A 634 2.32 12.83 -4.03
N ASP A 635 1.86 13.35 -2.89
CA ASP A 635 0.56 13.97 -2.78
C ASP A 635 0.50 15.29 -3.54
N ILE A 636 -0.63 15.57 -4.18
CA ILE A 636 -0.83 16.78 -4.97
C ILE A 636 -2.28 17.23 -4.94
N THR A 637 -2.51 18.52 -5.12
CA THR A 637 -3.84 19.11 -5.26
C THR A 637 -4.21 19.24 -6.73
N TRP A 638 -5.43 18.86 -7.09
CA TRP A 638 -5.97 19.00 -8.44
C TRP A 638 -6.06 20.46 -8.87
N SER A 639 -5.65 20.74 -10.12
CA SER A 639 -5.81 22.03 -10.77
C SER A 639 -6.43 21.85 -12.16
N THR A 640 -7.67 22.32 -12.34
CA THR A 640 -8.35 22.23 -13.64
C THR A 640 -7.66 23.10 -14.72
N GLU A 641 -6.91 24.14 -14.35
CA GLU A 641 -6.14 24.93 -15.30
C GLU A 641 -4.99 24.16 -15.94
N GLY A 642 -4.38 23.22 -15.20
CA GLY A 642 -3.25 22.42 -15.69
C GLY A 642 -3.60 21.51 -16.86
N ILE A 643 -4.82 20.96 -16.92
CA ILE A 643 -5.25 20.05 -18.00
C ILE A 643 -5.33 20.74 -19.37
N ASN A 644 -5.55 22.08 -19.39
CA ASN A 644 -5.48 22.86 -20.62
C ASN A 644 -4.08 22.81 -21.26
N GLY A 645 -3.02 22.69 -20.44
CA GLY A 645 -1.65 22.50 -20.93
C GLY A 645 -1.50 21.17 -21.66
N ALA A 646 -2.05 20.09 -21.09
CA ALA A 646 -2.07 18.78 -21.72
C ALA A 646 -2.81 18.80 -23.06
N ARG A 647 -4.00 19.42 -23.11
CA ARG A 647 -4.76 19.55 -24.37
C ARG A 647 -3.98 20.31 -25.46
N ARG A 648 -3.31 21.43 -25.11
CA ARG A 648 -2.44 22.17 -26.05
C ARG A 648 -1.26 21.32 -26.55
N PHE A 649 -0.71 20.46 -25.70
CA PHE A 649 0.35 19.54 -26.10
C PHE A 649 -0.14 18.53 -27.16
N LEU A 650 -1.30 17.92 -26.96
CA LEU A 650 -1.91 17.00 -27.93
C LEU A 650 -2.23 17.69 -29.28
N ASN A 651 -2.77 18.89 -29.25
CA ASN A 651 -2.99 19.67 -30.48
C ASN A 651 -1.68 19.93 -31.24
N ARG A 652 -0.57 20.19 -30.52
CA ARG A 652 0.76 20.37 -31.13
C ARG A 652 1.27 19.11 -31.82
N ILE A 653 1.10 17.94 -31.16
CA ILE A 653 1.40 16.65 -31.75
C ILE A 653 0.61 16.49 -33.05
N TRP A 654 -0.70 16.69 -33.01
CA TRP A 654 -1.55 16.57 -34.20
C TRP A 654 -1.07 17.46 -35.38
N THR A 655 -0.77 18.72 -35.09
CA THR A 655 -0.30 19.69 -36.08
C THR A 655 1.02 19.26 -36.74
N LEU A 656 1.96 18.62 -36.02
CA LEU A 656 3.20 18.13 -36.61
C LEU A 656 2.93 17.16 -37.77
N TYR A 657 1.95 16.27 -37.63
CA TYR A 657 1.65 15.28 -38.69
C TYR A 657 0.85 15.89 -39.81
N THR A 658 -0.17 16.69 -39.53
CA THR A 658 -1.01 17.30 -40.58
C THR A 658 -0.24 18.20 -41.51
N ASP A 659 0.79 18.88 -41.05
CA ASP A 659 1.53 19.87 -41.81
C ASP A 659 2.75 19.30 -42.54
N THR A 660 3.37 18.22 -42.05
CA THR A 660 4.70 17.83 -42.56
C THR A 660 4.83 16.35 -42.94
N TYR A 661 4.03 15.41 -42.40
CA TYR A 661 4.28 13.97 -42.54
C TYR A 661 4.41 13.53 -44.02
N ASN A 662 3.38 13.76 -44.83
CA ASN A 662 3.36 13.29 -46.21
C ASN A 662 4.44 13.93 -47.09
N GLN A 663 4.97 15.12 -46.75
CA GLN A 663 5.99 15.83 -47.50
C GLN A 663 7.38 15.32 -47.13
N SER A 664 7.63 14.89 -45.91
CA SER A 664 8.92 14.36 -45.46
C SER A 664 9.16 12.90 -45.88
N ALA A 665 8.13 12.15 -46.20
CA ALA A 665 8.20 10.72 -46.54
C ALA A 665 9.08 10.42 -47.79
N SER A 666 9.27 11.35 -48.68
CA SER A 666 10.10 11.19 -49.87
C SER A 666 11.54 11.74 -49.73
N ALA A 667 11.88 12.28 -48.59
CA ALA A 667 13.22 12.85 -48.35
C ALA A 667 14.25 11.73 -48.14
N THR A 668 15.49 11.98 -48.59
CA THR A 668 16.63 11.06 -48.44
C THR A 668 17.73 11.62 -47.55
N ASP A 669 17.69 12.93 -47.28
CA ASP A 669 18.72 13.60 -46.50
C ASP A 669 18.67 13.21 -45.01
N VAL A 670 19.84 13.06 -44.41
CA VAL A 670 20.03 12.68 -43.02
C VAL A 670 20.35 13.90 -42.17
N ASP A 671 19.65 14.09 -41.08
CA ASP A 671 19.94 15.05 -40.00
C ASP A 671 20.53 14.33 -38.82
N SER A 672 21.86 14.26 -38.73
CA SER A 672 22.57 13.55 -37.64
C SER A 672 22.28 14.13 -36.25
N GLY A 673 22.04 15.45 -36.16
CA GLY A 673 21.67 16.06 -34.88
C GLY A 673 20.28 15.61 -34.39
N LEU A 674 19.33 15.46 -35.32
CA LEU A 674 18.00 14.94 -34.98
C LEU A 674 18.04 13.43 -34.63
N GLU A 675 18.87 12.64 -35.35
CA GLU A 675 19.03 11.22 -35.03
C GLU A 675 19.58 11.01 -33.60
N ARG A 676 20.62 11.76 -33.23
CA ARG A 676 21.13 11.71 -31.85
C ARG A 676 20.07 12.10 -30.83
N LEU A 677 19.34 13.19 -31.09
CA LEU A 677 18.24 13.60 -30.22
C LEU A 677 17.15 12.50 -30.08
N LEU A 678 16.84 11.83 -31.20
CA LEU A 678 15.89 10.73 -31.20
C LEU A 678 16.36 9.56 -30.32
N HIS A 679 17.58 9.05 -30.54
CA HIS A 679 18.12 7.94 -29.74
C HIS A 679 18.22 8.31 -28.25
N LYS A 680 18.63 9.53 -27.92
CA LYS A 680 18.64 10.04 -26.55
C LYS A 680 17.23 10.09 -25.95
N THR A 681 16.24 10.53 -26.75
CA THR A 681 14.83 10.58 -26.30
C THR A 681 14.29 9.18 -26.03
N VAL A 682 14.51 8.22 -26.93
CA VAL A 682 14.09 6.81 -26.76
C VAL A 682 14.66 6.25 -25.45
N ARG A 683 15.96 6.38 -25.22
CA ARG A 683 16.62 5.93 -23.98
C ARG A 683 15.98 6.57 -22.75
N ARG A 684 15.91 7.91 -22.71
CA ARG A 684 15.40 8.65 -21.56
C ARG A 684 13.94 8.31 -21.26
N VAL A 685 13.07 8.20 -22.27
CA VAL A 685 11.66 7.84 -22.10
C VAL A 685 11.56 6.43 -21.51
N SER A 686 12.29 5.46 -22.06
CA SER A 686 12.31 4.07 -21.58
C SER A 686 12.74 3.98 -20.11
N GLU A 687 13.85 4.62 -19.74
CA GLU A 687 14.34 4.69 -18.35
C GLU A 687 13.30 5.32 -17.40
N ARG A 688 12.53 6.32 -17.86
CA ARG A 688 11.53 6.99 -17.02
C ARG A 688 10.28 6.16 -16.83
N ILE A 689 9.87 5.37 -17.83
CA ILE A 689 8.77 4.40 -17.67
C ILE A 689 9.19 3.29 -16.72
N ASP A 690 10.37 2.68 -16.90
CA ASP A 690 10.85 1.59 -16.05
C ASP A 690 11.04 2.02 -14.58
N THR A 691 11.40 3.29 -14.34
CA THR A 691 11.55 3.88 -13.00
C THR A 691 10.29 4.60 -12.51
N LEU A 692 9.18 4.55 -13.25
CA LEU A 692 7.88 5.16 -12.93
C LEU A 692 7.94 6.68 -12.69
N ARG A 693 8.89 7.35 -13.35
CA ARG A 693 9.06 8.81 -13.35
C ARG A 693 8.27 9.44 -14.49
N PHE A 694 6.96 9.23 -14.51
CA PHE A 694 6.07 9.62 -15.61
C PHE A 694 6.05 11.13 -15.85
N ASN A 695 6.14 11.97 -14.82
CA ASN A 695 6.22 13.41 -14.95
C ASN A 695 7.47 13.85 -15.76
N THR A 696 8.59 13.21 -15.54
CA THR A 696 9.82 13.45 -16.32
C THR A 696 9.72 12.86 -17.72
N MET A 697 9.08 11.68 -17.88
CA MET A 697 8.78 11.11 -19.20
C MET A 697 7.99 12.09 -20.07
N VAL A 698 6.91 12.67 -19.53
CA VAL A 698 6.08 13.64 -20.26
C VAL A 698 6.91 14.89 -20.62
N SER A 699 7.76 15.38 -19.71
CA SER A 699 8.66 16.52 -20.00
C SER A 699 9.60 16.22 -21.17
N ILE A 700 10.20 15.01 -21.20
CA ILE A 700 11.10 14.58 -22.30
C ILE A 700 10.35 14.53 -23.63
N LEU A 701 9.13 13.99 -23.63
CA LEU A 701 8.28 13.98 -24.83
C LEU A 701 7.92 15.39 -25.30
N MET A 702 7.67 16.33 -24.37
CA MET A 702 7.42 17.74 -24.70
C MET A 702 8.67 18.41 -25.30
N GLU A 703 9.86 18.14 -24.76
CA GLU A 703 11.15 18.62 -25.31
C GLU A 703 11.32 18.12 -26.75
N PHE A 704 11.07 16.84 -27.00
CA PHE A 704 11.21 16.25 -28.33
C PHE A 704 10.21 16.83 -29.36
N VAL A 705 8.94 16.95 -28.97
CA VAL A 705 7.90 17.58 -29.80
C VAL A 705 8.24 19.05 -30.09
N ASN A 706 8.83 19.79 -29.13
CA ASN A 706 9.26 21.16 -29.35
C ASN A 706 10.42 21.25 -30.37
N ALA A 707 11.38 20.32 -30.31
CA ALA A 707 12.49 20.27 -31.28
C ALA A 707 12.00 19.97 -32.71
N LEU A 708 11.05 19.04 -32.85
CA LEU A 708 10.41 18.75 -34.15
C LEU A 708 9.65 19.97 -34.69
N ALA A 709 8.88 20.65 -33.84
CA ALA A 709 8.15 21.86 -34.20
C ALA A 709 9.07 23.04 -34.54
N GLU A 710 10.27 23.11 -33.97
CA GLU A 710 11.26 24.11 -34.30
C GLU A 710 11.82 23.85 -35.71
N LYS A 711 12.19 22.62 -36.06
CA LYS A 711 12.61 22.24 -37.40
C LYS A 711 11.51 22.52 -38.45
N GLN A 712 10.24 22.25 -38.10
CA GLN A 712 9.10 22.61 -38.96
C GLN A 712 9.05 24.13 -39.25
N ARG A 713 9.13 24.94 -38.21
CA ARG A 713 9.13 26.42 -38.34
C ARG A 713 10.34 26.97 -39.07
N ALA A 714 11.50 26.36 -38.92
CA ALA A 714 12.72 26.71 -39.60
C ALA A 714 12.76 26.26 -41.08
N GLY A 715 11.80 25.43 -41.50
CA GLY A 715 11.79 24.87 -42.86
C GLY A 715 12.86 23.78 -43.08
N THR A 716 13.44 23.22 -42.06
CA THR A 716 14.50 22.20 -42.10
C THR A 716 13.97 20.78 -41.75
N TRP A 717 12.68 20.54 -41.94
CA TRP A 717 12.00 19.30 -41.62
C TRP A 717 12.00 18.26 -42.74
N ASN A 718 12.28 18.64 -43.99
CA ASN A 718 12.22 17.72 -45.15
C ASN A 718 13.47 16.82 -45.20
N THR A 719 13.61 15.90 -44.23
CA THR A 719 14.70 14.93 -44.13
C THR A 719 14.15 13.54 -43.80
N ALA A 720 14.87 12.48 -44.20
CA ALA A 720 14.55 11.12 -43.82
C ALA A 720 14.54 10.94 -42.29
N SER A 721 15.49 11.55 -41.60
CA SER A 721 15.57 11.53 -40.13
C SER A 721 14.35 12.17 -39.44
N TYR A 722 13.77 13.25 -40.06
CA TYR A 722 12.54 13.85 -39.52
C TYR A 722 11.33 12.95 -39.68
N HIS A 723 11.18 12.29 -40.83
CA HIS A 723 10.11 11.32 -41.08
C HIS A 723 10.20 10.18 -40.08
N TYR A 724 11.39 9.58 -39.94
CA TYR A 724 11.61 8.48 -38.96
C TYR A 724 11.38 8.94 -37.51
N ALA A 725 11.73 10.19 -37.18
CA ALA A 725 11.46 10.74 -35.84
C ALA A 725 9.95 10.90 -35.57
N LEU A 726 9.15 11.26 -36.58
CA LEU A 726 7.69 11.30 -36.45
C LEU A 726 7.12 9.90 -36.24
N GLU A 727 7.52 8.89 -37.03
CA GLU A 727 7.07 7.51 -36.84
C GLU A 727 7.43 6.96 -35.43
N THR A 728 8.67 7.23 -34.99
CA THR A 728 9.12 6.81 -33.66
C THR A 728 8.37 7.56 -32.54
N LEU A 729 8.01 8.82 -32.74
CA LEU A 729 7.21 9.58 -31.78
C LEU A 729 5.87 8.92 -31.52
N LEU A 730 5.18 8.37 -32.55
CA LEU A 730 3.90 7.65 -32.36
C LEU A 730 4.05 6.44 -31.43
N THR A 731 5.10 5.65 -31.62
CA THR A 731 5.36 4.51 -30.75
C THR A 731 5.72 4.92 -29.32
N LEU A 732 6.50 6.02 -29.17
CA LEU A 732 6.89 6.55 -27.84
C LEU A 732 5.70 7.09 -27.03
N ILE A 733 4.74 7.74 -27.70
CA ILE A 733 3.58 8.33 -27.03
C ILE A 733 2.42 7.34 -26.84
N ALA A 734 2.40 6.24 -27.62
CA ALA A 734 1.27 5.29 -27.60
C ALA A 734 0.87 4.78 -26.20
N PRO A 735 1.78 4.43 -25.29
CA PRO A 735 1.37 4.03 -23.95
C PRO A 735 0.68 5.15 -23.16
N ALA A 736 1.15 6.39 -23.32
CA ALA A 736 0.67 7.54 -22.56
C ALA A 736 -0.65 8.10 -23.10
N VAL A 737 -0.76 8.24 -24.41
CA VAL A 737 -1.90 8.84 -25.13
C VAL A 737 -2.35 7.92 -26.27
N PRO A 738 -2.98 6.80 -25.91
CA PRO A 738 -3.21 5.69 -26.84
C PRO A 738 -4.14 6.04 -28.01
N HIS A 739 -5.11 6.91 -27.80
CA HIS A 739 -6.13 7.19 -28.83
C HIS A 739 -5.59 8.07 -29.95
N ILE A 740 -4.90 9.17 -29.63
CA ILE A 740 -4.29 10.05 -30.63
C ILE A 740 -3.17 9.31 -31.37
N ALA A 741 -2.43 8.44 -30.68
CA ALA A 741 -1.36 7.66 -31.28
C ALA A 741 -1.92 6.68 -32.32
N GLU A 742 -2.99 5.95 -32.01
CA GLU A 742 -3.67 5.05 -32.99
C GLU A 742 -4.27 5.82 -34.16
N GLU A 743 -4.92 6.95 -33.92
CA GLU A 743 -5.52 7.73 -35.00
C GLU A 743 -4.45 8.26 -35.94
N LEU A 744 -3.38 8.82 -35.45
CA LEU A 744 -2.28 9.29 -36.28
C LEU A 744 -1.57 8.12 -36.97
N TRP A 745 -1.44 6.95 -36.34
CA TRP A 745 -0.88 5.74 -36.92
C TRP A 745 -1.70 5.25 -38.12
N GLU A 746 -3.02 5.24 -38.01
CA GLU A 746 -3.92 4.89 -39.08
C GLU A 746 -3.88 5.94 -40.21
N LEU A 747 -3.93 7.24 -39.89
CA LEU A 747 -3.91 8.34 -40.85
C LEU A 747 -2.59 8.44 -41.63
N THR A 748 -1.50 7.99 -41.03
CA THR A 748 -0.19 7.89 -41.68
C THR A 748 0.00 6.62 -42.52
N GLY A 749 -1.05 5.80 -42.66
CA GLY A 749 -1.07 4.65 -43.56
C GLY A 749 -0.44 3.38 -43.01
N HIS A 750 -0.17 3.33 -41.73
CA HIS A 750 0.41 2.14 -41.09
C HIS A 750 -0.64 1.06 -40.75
N PRO A 751 -0.22 -0.21 -40.70
CA PRO A 751 -1.15 -1.29 -40.31
C PRO A 751 -1.54 -1.18 -38.83
N TYR A 752 -2.77 -1.54 -38.54
CA TYR A 752 -3.28 -1.62 -37.16
C TYR A 752 -2.53 -2.70 -36.37
N SER A 753 -2.11 -2.49 -35.13
CA SER A 753 -2.22 -1.35 -34.22
C SER A 753 -0.82 -0.84 -33.86
N VAL A 754 -0.72 0.46 -33.47
CA VAL A 754 0.54 1.00 -32.92
C VAL A 754 0.96 0.24 -31.64
N HIS A 755 0.01 -0.24 -30.84
CA HIS A 755 0.28 -1.02 -29.63
C HIS A 755 0.82 -2.43 -29.88
N GLN A 756 0.79 -2.91 -31.13
CA GLN A 756 1.40 -4.20 -31.54
C GLN A 756 2.80 -4.01 -32.11
N GLN A 757 3.26 -2.78 -32.26
CA GLN A 757 4.62 -2.48 -32.70
C GLN A 757 5.62 -2.75 -31.58
N SER A 758 6.86 -3.09 -31.96
CA SER A 758 7.95 -3.23 -31.02
C SER A 758 8.34 -1.86 -30.46
N TRP A 759 8.64 -1.81 -29.16
CA TRP A 759 9.19 -0.60 -28.57
C TRP A 759 10.50 -0.20 -29.25
N PRO A 760 10.71 1.07 -29.60
CA PRO A 760 11.90 1.51 -30.31
C PRO A 760 13.17 1.29 -29.47
N VAL A 761 14.23 0.88 -30.14
CA VAL A 761 15.55 0.68 -29.53
C VAL A 761 16.46 1.87 -29.82
N TRP A 762 17.46 2.06 -29.00
CA TRP A 762 18.45 3.13 -29.17
C TRP A 762 19.85 2.53 -29.35
N GLU A 763 20.73 3.28 -29.99
CA GLU A 763 22.15 3.02 -30.05
C GLU A 763 22.86 3.88 -29.01
N ASP A 764 23.62 3.26 -28.10
CA ASP A 764 24.25 3.96 -26.98
C ASP A 764 25.22 5.06 -27.45
N GLU A 765 25.94 4.85 -28.56
CA GLU A 765 26.87 5.85 -29.10
C GLU A 765 26.13 7.10 -29.61
N LEU A 766 24.96 6.94 -30.24
CA LEU A 766 24.13 8.05 -30.69
C LEU A 766 23.38 8.73 -29.54
N ALA A 767 23.10 7.98 -28.46
CA ALA A 767 22.41 8.50 -27.30
C ALA A 767 23.31 9.22 -26.29
N LYS A 768 24.63 9.25 -26.49
CA LYS A 768 25.59 10.01 -25.66
C LYS A 768 25.40 11.50 -25.83
N ASP A 769 25.59 12.25 -24.77
CA ASP A 769 25.72 13.68 -24.83
C ASP A 769 27.13 14.02 -25.36
N GLU A 770 27.21 14.66 -26.53
CA GLU A 770 28.49 15.19 -27.03
C GLU A 770 28.94 16.40 -26.21
N ILE A 771 28.01 17.25 -25.83
CA ILE A 771 28.24 18.42 -25.00
C ILE A 771 27.59 18.18 -23.63
N VAL A 772 28.39 18.31 -22.60
CA VAL A 772 27.96 18.19 -21.21
C VAL A 772 28.24 19.49 -20.46
N GLN A 773 27.37 19.81 -19.52
CA GLN A 773 27.56 20.96 -18.65
C GLN A 773 28.41 20.55 -17.44
N VAL A 774 29.58 21.17 -17.33
CA VAL A 774 30.48 20.97 -16.18
C VAL A 774 30.35 22.15 -15.23
N ALA A 775 29.95 21.85 -13.99
CA ALA A 775 29.97 22.85 -12.93
C ALA A 775 31.42 23.17 -12.51
N VAL A 776 31.85 24.41 -12.65
CA VAL A 776 33.17 24.88 -12.22
C VAL A 776 33.09 25.45 -10.82
N GLN A 777 33.81 24.82 -9.91
CA GLN A 777 33.96 25.25 -8.53
C GLN A 777 35.32 25.90 -8.30
N VAL A 778 35.36 26.90 -7.44
CA VAL A 778 36.57 27.45 -6.82
C VAL A 778 36.40 27.30 -5.32
N ASP A 779 37.32 26.56 -4.69
CA ASP A 779 37.30 26.22 -3.27
C ASP A 779 35.93 25.59 -2.83
N SER A 780 35.47 24.60 -3.60
CA SER A 780 34.22 23.85 -3.39
C SER A 780 32.92 24.65 -3.54
N LYS A 781 32.97 25.88 -4.08
CA LYS A 781 31.77 26.71 -4.36
C LYS A 781 31.61 26.88 -5.86
N VAL A 782 30.45 26.56 -6.42
CA VAL A 782 30.16 26.73 -7.84
C VAL A 782 30.28 28.20 -8.21
N ARG A 783 31.11 28.49 -9.24
CA ARG A 783 31.39 29.83 -9.76
C ARG A 783 31.02 30.02 -11.24
N GLY A 784 30.79 28.93 -11.94
CA GLY A 784 30.36 28.95 -13.33
C GLY A 784 29.88 27.56 -13.77
N VAL A 785 29.31 27.51 -14.97
CA VAL A 785 29.01 26.29 -15.71
C VAL A 785 29.55 26.49 -17.11
N ILE A 786 30.28 25.51 -17.62
CA ILE A 786 30.83 25.53 -18.98
C ILE A 786 30.29 24.34 -19.75
N ASP A 787 30.03 24.56 -21.04
CA ASP A 787 29.62 23.53 -21.98
C ASP A 787 30.88 22.97 -22.64
N ILE A 788 31.13 21.67 -22.49
CA ILE A 788 32.29 20.98 -23.06
C ILE A 788 31.87 19.72 -23.80
N MET A 789 32.70 19.27 -24.75
CA MET A 789 32.54 17.92 -25.31
C MET A 789 32.81 16.89 -24.22
N ILE A 790 32.05 15.77 -24.18
CA ILE A 790 32.13 14.77 -23.11
C ILE A 790 33.54 14.18 -22.95
N ASP A 791 34.30 14.09 -24.06
CA ASP A 791 35.65 13.54 -24.10
C ASP A 791 36.75 14.61 -23.97
N THR A 792 36.39 15.86 -23.61
CA THR A 792 37.36 16.96 -23.40
C THR A 792 38.30 16.62 -22.23
N SER A 793 39.57 16.73 -22.47
CA SER A 793 40.61 16.48 -21.46
C SER A 793 40.51 17.42 -20.27
N GLN A 794 40.98 16.99 -19.08
CA GLN A 794 41.00 17.86 -17.89
C GLN A 794 41.73 19.18 -18.14
N GLU A 795 42.74 19.16 -18.97
CA GLU A 795 43.56 20.33 -19.31
C GLU A 795 42.75 21.34 -20.11
N ASP A 796 42.05 20.88 -21.16
CA ASP A 796 41.18 21.72 -22.01
C ASP A 796 39.96 22.24 -21.24
N VAL A 797 39.38 21.42 -20.36
CA VAL A 797 38.26 21.83 -19.47
C VAL A 797 38.71 22.93 -18.53
N LEU A 798 39.93 22.83 -18.00
CA LEU A 798 40.50 23.82 -17.11
C LEU A 798 40.78 25.13 -17.86
N GLU A 799 41.27 25.05 -19.12
CA GLU A 799 41.49 26.21 -19.97
C GLU A 799 40.17 26.94 -20.26
N GLN A 800 39.12 26.22 -20.61
CA GLN A 800 37.78 26.79 -20.81
C GLN A 800 37.21 27.39 -19.52
N ALA A 801 37.44 26.74 -18.40
CA ALA A 801 37.01 27.26 -17.11
C ALA A 801 37.68 28.57 -16.76
N TYR A 802 38.96 28.76 -17.13
CA TYR A 802 39.69 30.01 -16.96
C TYR A 802 39.16 31.15 -17.82
N LEU A 803 38.49 30.87 -18.92
CA LEU A 803 37.85 31.88 -19.77
C LEU A 803 36.50 32.36 -19.21
N HIS A 804 35.90 31.62 -18.27
CA HIS A 804 34.59 31.98 -17.72
C HIS A 804 34.71 33.21 -16.78
N PRO A 805 33.97 34.31 -16.99
CA PRO A 805 34.19 35.59 -16.28
C PRO A 805 34.09 35.49 -14.76
N ARG A 806 33.13 34.76 -14.24
CA ARG A 806 32.94 34.56 -12.78
C ARG A 806 34.06 33.72 -12.17
N VAL A 807 34.57 32.71 -12.89
CA VAL A 807 35.68 31.89 -12.43
C VAL A 807 36.95 32.74 -12.36
N GLN A 808 37.25 33.53 -13.40
CA GLN A 808 38.35 34.46 -13.42
C GLN A 808 38.35 35.42 -12.22
N GLN A 809 37.20 36.03 -11.97
CA GLN A 809 37.02 36.95 -10.82
C GLN A 809 37.40 36.33 -9.49
N HIS A 810 37.10 35.01 -9.30
CA HIS A 810 37.41 34.31 -8.05
C HIS A 810 38.83 33.73 -8.00
N LEU A 811 39.52 33.63 -9.13
CA LEU A 811 40.93 33.20 -9.21
C LEU A 811 41.90 34.37 -9.13
N GLN A 812 41.44 35.59 -9.34
CA GLN A 812 42.31 36.77 -9.40
C GLN A 812 43.10 36.97 -8.09
N GLY A 813 44.43 36.99 -8.18
CA GLY A 813 45.33 37.14 -7.03
C GLY A 813 45.54 35.87 -6.19
N ARG A 814 45.02 34.73 -6.62
CA ARG A 814 45.14 33.45 -5.91
C ARG A 814 46.00 32.44 -6.69
N LYS A 815 46.78 31.65 -5.96
CA LYS A 815 47.59 30.59 -6.57
C LYS A 815 46.81 29.27 -6.59
N VAL A 816 46.61 28.67 -7.75
CA VAL A 816 46.02 27.34 -7.87
C VAL A 816 46.99 26.29 -7.33
N ILE A 817 46.54 25.47 -6.39
CA ILE A 817 47.31 24.39 -5.74
C ILE A 817 46.93 23.00 -6.25
N LYS A 818 45.64 22.79 -6.56
CA LYS A 818 45.16 21.51 -7.00
C LYS A 818 43.88 21.65 -7.82
N VAL A 819 43.69 20.74 -8.79
CA VAL A 819 42.49 20.66 -9.60
C VAL A 819 41.92 19.23 -9.46
N PHE A 820 40.62 19.14 -9.24
CA PHE A 820 39.92 17.88 -9.24
C PHE A 820 38.86 17.93 -10.36
N TYR A 821 38.91 16.97 -11.25
CA TYR A 821 37.97 16.86 -12.35
C TYR A 821 37.22 15.51 -12.27
N VAL A 822 35.91 15.58 -12.28
CA VAL A 822 35.05 14.44 -12.53
C VAL A 822 34.48 14.60 -13.92
N PRO A 823 34.86 13.76 -14.90
CA PRO A 823 34.49 13.92 -16.30
C PRO A 823 32.97 14.14 -16.47
N GLY A 824 32.61 15.15 -17.24
CA GLY A 824 31.22 15.49 -17.55
C GLY A 824 30.35 15.98 -16.39
N LYS A 825 30.92 16.23 -15.21
CA LYS A 825 30.14 16.63 -14.04
C LYS A 825 30.64 17.88 -13.35
N ILE A 826 31.88 17.87 -12.90
CA ILE A 826 32.40 18.94 -12.05
C ILE A 826 33.90 19.12 -12.18
N LEU A 827 34.32 20.36 -12.23
CA LEU A 827 35.73 20.79 -12.11
C LEU A 827 35.87 21.64 -10.83
N ASN A 828 36.67 21.18 -9.87
CA ASN A 828 36.97 21.97 -8.66
C ASN A 828 38.42 22.43 -8.62
N ILE A 829 38.61 23.75 -8.66
CA ILE A 829 39.88 24.44 -8.59
C ILE A 829 40.11 24.86 -7.14
N VAL A 830 41.15 24.31 -6.53
CA VAL A 830 41.52 24.63 -5.13
C VAL A 830 42.65 25.67 -5.15
N THR A 831 42.45 26.75 -4.40
CA THR A 831 43.38 27.86 -4.37
C THR A 831 44.00 28.06 -2.98
N GLN A 832 45.15 28.74 -2.97
CA GLN A 832 45.79 29.25 -1.78
C GLN A 832 45.65 30.77 -1.78
N SER A 833 45.13 31.33 -0.70
CA SER A 833 45.06 32.78 -0.47
C SER A 833 46.43 33.44 -0.28
#